data_55e3ce11a259542007974d5fe60d52e7
#
_entry.id   55e3ce11a259542007974d5fe60d52e7
#
_cell.length_a   1.000
_cell.length_b   1.000
_cell.length_c   1.000
_cell.angle_alpha   90.00
_cell.angle_beta   90.00
_cell.angle_gamma   90.00
#
_symmetry.space_group_name_H-M   'P 1'
#
loop_
_entity.id
_entity.type
_entity.pdbx_description
1 polymer ?
#
loop_
_entity_poly.entity_id
_entity_poly.type
_entity_poly.pdbx_seq_one_letter_code
_entity_poly.pdbx_strand_id
1 'polypeptide(L)'
;MLLFGALALPLYAADTITGIEIRGNRTVDADLVRSHVKLARGEPYDAAKVSQSIKALFATGLFAHVTIERHGASLLVTVAENPIVSGVLLEGNAAIDKAKLEEQVQLKPRARYTDAKGHADALRLRELYRRLGRLTTTIEPSVTYQSDGRVEVTYVIKEGAVTKVDAIRFVGNRLLSEAQLRDVVSTSQSGWFDILKSAAFYDPERIEQDKDLLRRHYLKQGFPDARVVAAEAVQNPQGTGYTITFTVEEGERFTFAPASVESSLRGADPEKLRELVAVKPGNVYSQEVIEKSVEKMTLALSDQGLAFAQVKPMPKRDAEGHTIAIAFHVEEGPRIYVERIEIVGNKKTQDMVIRREFRVAEGDAVNAFLIESGRRRVQALGFFKSVALKRRAGSAPDRVVITIEVVEQETINFGIGVGYSTSEGIVGDISIKENNLFGSGQSLGVKLSGSMVRLQAELGFTEPHLLGTNMAAGFDLFYKDVDYTQQASYMSQKIGGDLRLRYPLSEEWSAGVNYTFVRSTLYNVGDQASLAIKEAVPGWPNTTSSTYYTSSVGYSLAYDTRDNKRRPTSGVYYTIAQDLAGVGGDVRYIRSVGELRAYYPVTDDITAVGRARGGVIGGWGGQDVRLLDLFNMGGESVRGFATAGVGPRDILSANQDALGGRMFYATTAELLFQIPGVPQDLGLRGAVFADAGSLWGVNGTAATLPGLAGNTAAPRASVGVGLAWDSPIGALRADYAIPLVKQPSDKTQPFSFGLMPF
;
A
#
# COMPACT_ATOMS: atom_id res chain seq x y z
N MET A 1 -65.20 45.13 67.62
CA MET A 1 -66.11 44.19 66.95
C MET A 1 -65.93 44.35 65.44
N LEU A 2 -65.02 43.62 64.86
CA LEU A 2 -64.79 43.57 63.42
C LEU A 2 -64.50 42.12 63.07
N LEU A 3 -65.38 41.50 62.34
CA LEU A 3 -65.30 40.15 61.79
C LEU A 3 -64.26 40.09 60.66
N PHE A 4 -63.32 39.19 60.78
CA PHE A 4 -62.46 38.76 59.64
C PHE A 4 -63.14 37.53 58.97
N GLY A 5 -63.67 37.76 57.80
CA GLY A 5 -64.12 36.68 56.93
C GLY A 5 -62.96 36.04 56.20
N ALA A 6 -62.62 34.78 56.47
CA ALA A 6 -61.66 34.01 55.74
C ALA A 6 -62.23 33.57 54.36
N LEU A 7 -61.76 34.13 53.26
CA LEU A 7 -61.96 33.60 51.93
C LEU A 7 -61.17 32.29 51.77
N ALA A 8 -61.81 31.14 51.73
CA ALA A 8 -61.26 29.90 51.30
C ALA A 8 -61.17 29.94 49.76
N LEU A 9 -59.90 30.02 49.23
CA LEU A 9 -59.63 29.76 47.83
C LEU A 9 -59.84 28.25 47.55
N PRO A 10 -60.55 27.88 46.45
CA PRO A 10 -60.69 26.48 46.09
C PRO A 10 -59.29 25.90 45.72
N LEU A 11 -58.86 24.87 46.45
CA LEU A 11 -57.74 24.03 46.03
C LEU A 11 -58.13 23.41 44.68
N TYR A 12 -57.49 23.81 43.59
CA TYR A 12 -57.53 23.06 42.34
C TYR A 12 -56.95 21.69 42.65
N ALA A 13 -57.82 20.67 42.71
CA ALA A 13 -57.36 19.28 42.74
C ALA A 13 -56.48 19.07 41.51
N ALA A 14 -55.25 18.78 41.70
CA ALA A 14 -54.30 18.47 40.61
C ALA A 14 -54.93 17.31 39.79
N ASP A 15 -55.22 17.58 38.52
CA ASP A 15 -55.79 16.63 37.55
C ASP A 15 -54.80 15.44 37.35
N THR A 16 -54.85 14.46 38.24
CA THR A 16 -53.96 13.29 38.24
C THR A 16 -54.44 12.25 37.24
N ILE A 17 -53.50 11.63 36.58
CA ILE A 17 -53.74 10.53 35.62
C ILE A 17 -54.08 9.26 36.37
N THR A 18 -55.29 8.72 36.17
CA THR A 18 -55.77 7.49 36.82
C THR A 18 -55.52 6.23 36.02
N GLY A 19 -55.30 6.35 34.68
CA GLY A 19 -55.05 5.20 33.79
C GLY A 19 -54.33 5.58 32.51
N ILE A 20 -53.71 4.59 31.89
CA ILE A 20 -53.14 4.70 30.55
C ILE A 20 -53.77 3.58 29.70
N GLU A 21 -54.60 3.96 28.73
CA GLU A 21 -55.23 3.08 27.76
C GLU A 21 -54.37 3.10 26.47
N ILE A 22 -54.11 1.91 25.93
CA ILE A 22 -53.32 1.76 24.71
C ILE A 22 -54.21 1.18 23.63
N ARG A 23 -54.22 1.80 22.44
CA ARG A 23 -54.98 1.34 21.28
C ARG A 23 -54.13 1.28 20.03
N GLY A 24 -54.47 0.34 19.13
CA GLY A 24 -53.81 0.21 17.82
C GLY A 24 -52.58 -0.69 17.81
N ASN A 25 -52.12 -1.18 18.96
CA ASN A 25 -51.07 -2.20 19.02
C ASN A 25 -51.65 -3.56 18.59
N ARG A 26 -50.97 -4.23 17.64
CA ARG A 26 -51.36 -5.54 17.09
C ARG A 26 -50.34 -6.62 17.43
N THR A 27 -49.07 -6.32 17.25
CA THR A 27 -47.94 -7.26 17.46
C THR A 27 -47.02 -6.80 18.58
N VAL A 28 -47.07 -5.54 18.96
CA VAL A 28 -46.30 -4.95 20.07
C VAL A 28 -47.08 -5.07 21.35
N ASP A 29 -46.43 -5.58 22.40
CA ASP A 29 -47.05 -5.69 23.72
C ASP A 29 -47.41 -4.31 24.29
N ALA A 30 -48.59 -4.20 24.87
CA ALA A 30 -49.06 -2.98 25.52
C ALA A 30 -48.13 -2.54 26.67
N ASP A 31 -47.53 -3.48 27.39
CA ASP A 31 -46.60 -3.16 28.48
C ASP A 31 -45.31 -2.52 27.96
N LEU A 32 -44.82 -2.92 26.78
CA LEU A 32 -43.70 -2.26 26.12
C LEU A 32 -44.04 -0.81 25.75
N VAL A 33 -45.24 -0.57 25.20
CA VAL A 33 -45.70 0.80 24.92
C VAL A 33 -45.76 1.63 26.21
N ARG A 34 -46.34 1.05 27.28
CA ARG A 34 -46.49 1.70 28.59
C ARG A 34 -45.15 2.05 29.22
N SER A 35 -44.12 1.21 29.05
CA SER A 35 -42.76 1.44 29.63
C SER A 35 -42.08 2.69 29.04
N HIS A 36 -42.47 3.11 27.83
CA HIS A 36 -41.89 4.30 27.18
C HIS A 36 -42.70 5.58 27.46
N VAL A 37 -43.88 5.47 28.12
CA VAL A 37 -44.67 6.62 28.55
C VAL A 37 -44.07 7.17 29.84
N LYS A 38 -43.64 8.44 29.84
CA LYS A 38 -42.95 9.10 30.95
C LYS A 38 -43.88 9.65 32.03
N LEU A 39 -45.20 9.42 31.89
CA LEU A 39 -46.22 9.75 32.85
C LEU A 39 -46.70 8.48 33.56
N ALA A 40 -46.64 8.45 34.87
CA ALA A 40 -47.13 7.33 35.67
C ALA A 40 -48.55 7.59 36.20
N ARG A 41 -49.21 6.51 36.57
CA ARG A 41 -50.50 6.58 37.23
C ARG A 41 -50.35 7.27 38.58
N GLY A 42 -51.19 8.26 38.86
CA GLY A 42 -51.14 9.08 40.08
C GLY A 42 -50.37 10.41 39.92
N GLU A 43 -49.69 10.63 38.78
CA GLU A 43 -49.00 11.89 38.48
C GLU A 43 -49.96 12.93 37.88
N PRO A 44 -49.68 14.24 38.08
CA PRO A 44 -50.40 15.30 37.40
C PRO A 44 -50.08 15.29 35.90
N TYR A 45 -51.05 15.68 35.08
CA TYR A 45 -50.84 15.79 33.62
C TYR A 45 -49.76 16.81 33.31
N ASP A 46 -48.74 16.39 32.51
CA ASP A 46 -47.64 17.23 32.05
C ASP A 46 -47.44 17.07 30.54
N ALA A 47 -47.71 18.15 29.80
CA ALA A 47 -47.58 18.17 28.34
C ALA A 47 -46.15 17.96 27.87
N ALA A 48 -45.13 18.36 28.66
CA ALA A 48 -43.74 18.14 28.33
C ALA A 48 -43.36 16.63 28.41
N LYS A 49 -43.85 15.94 29.45
CA LYS A 49 -43.70 14.49 29.60
C LYS A 49 -44.46 13.73 28.51
N VAL A 50 -45.61 14.21 28.05
CA VAL A 50 -46.35 13.65 26.90
C VAL A 50 -45.51 13.75 25.65
N SER A 51 -44.95 14.94 25.36
CA SER A 51 -44.08 15.13 24.20
C SER A 51 -42.81 14.24 24.25
N GLN A 52 -42.20 14.10 25.43
CA GLN A 52 -41.07 13.18 25.63
C GLN A 52 -41.45 11.71 25.41
N SER A 53 -42.64 11.31 25.85
CA SER A 53 -43.20 9.95 25.65
C SER A 53 -43.42 9.66 24.18
N ILE A 54 -44.01 10.58 23.42
CA ILE A 54 -44.17 10.46 21.98
C ILE A 54 -42.79 10.29 21.29
N LYS A 55 -41.82 11.13 21.64
CA LYS A 55 -40.46 11.03 21.09
C LYS A 55 -39.79 9.70 21.44
N ALA A 56 -39.95 9.23 22.68
CA ALA A 56 -39.39 7.94 23.11
C ALA A 56 -40.02 6.76 22.37
N LEU A 57 -41.35 6.77 22.14
CA LEU A 57 -42.03 5.74 21.35
C LEU A 57 -41.61 5.76 19.89
N PHE A 58 -41.48 6.92 19.23
CA PHE A 58 -40.94 7.02 17.88
C PHE A 58 -39.48 6.55 17.77
N ALA A 59 -38.66 6.86 18.77
CA ALA A 59 -37.28 6.46 18.79
C ALA A 59 -37.06 4.92 18.80
N THR A 60 -38.07 4.15 19.23
CA THR A 60 -38.02 2.68 19.15
C THR A 60 -38.04 2.15 17.72
N GLY A 61 -38.54 2.95 16.75
CA GLY A 61 -38.73 2.52 15.36
C GLY A 61 -39.86 1.51 15.18
N LEU A 62 -40.68 1.25 16.21
CA LEU A 62 -41.78 0.29 16.18
C LEU A 62 -43.07 0.87 15.62
N PHE A 63 -43.23 2.19 15.67
CA PHE A 63 -44.47 2.87 15.38
C PHE A 63 -44.35 3.87 14.23
N ALA A 64 -45.31 3.84 13.31
CA ALA A 64 -45.46 4.80 12.22
C ALA A 64 -46.20 6.05 12.69
N HIS A 65 -47.10 5.89 13.64
CA HIS A 65 -47.88 6.99 14.22
C HIS A 65 -48.05 6.78 15.71
N VAL A 66 -47.98 7.85 16.50
CA VAL A 66 -48.21 7.86 17.94
C VAL A 66 -48.93 9.14 18.32
N THR A 67 -50.09 9.02 18.91
CA THR A 67 -50.77 10.13 19.58
C THR A 67 -50.99 9.80 21.04
N ILE A 68 -50.89 10.78 21.90
CA ILE A 68 -51.23 10.67 23.32
C ILE A 68 -52.21 11.80 23.63
N GLU A 69 -53.44 11.42 23.85
CA GLU A 69 -54.54 12.37 24.14
C GLU A 69 -55.05 12.15 25.54
N ARG A 70 -55.54 13.22 26.17
CA ARG A 70 -56.15 13.15 27.45
C ARG A 70 -57.67 12.90 27.30
N HIS A 71 -58.18 11.82 27.89
CA HIS A 71 -59.56 11.50 28.00
C HIS A 71 -60.01 11.50 29.47
N GLY A 72 -60.51 12.65 29.94
CA GLY A 72 -60.85 12.83 31.35
C GLY A 72 -59.62 12.70 32.25
N ALA A 73 -59.62 11.72 33.17
CA ALA A 73 -58.51 11.42 34.06
C ALA A 73 -57.55 10.32 33.48
N SER A 74 -57.75 9.83 32.25
CA SER A 74 -56.90 8.81 31.63
C SER A 74 -56.17 9.35 30.40
N LEU A 75 -55.01 8.76 30.09
CA LEU A 75 -54.31 9.01 28.84
C LEU A 75 -54.71 7.92 27.84
N LEU A 76 -55.12 8.31 26.65
CA LEU A 76 -55.30 7.42 25.51
C LEU A 76 -54.02 7.50 24.61
N VAL A 77 -53.27 6.42 24.55
CA VAL A 77 -52.11 6.27 23.70
C VAL A 77 -52.53 5.48 22.47
N THR A 78 -52.70 6.15 21.34
CA THR A 78 -53.02 5.49 20.08
C THR A 78 -51.73 5.32 19.26
N VAL A 79 -51.44 4.08 18.88
CA VAL A 79 -50.23 3.74 18.10
C VAL A 79 -50.64 3.06 16.79
N ALA A 80 -49.90 3.33 15.74
CA ALA A 80 -49.92 2.53 14.52
C ALA A 80 -48.52 1.91 14.32
N GLU A 81 -48.48 0.59 14.27
CA GLU A 81 -47.18 -0.12 14.16
C GLU A 81 -46.58 0.01 12.76
N ASN A 82 -45.27 0.14 12.71
CA ASN A 82 -44.55 0.02 11.47
C ASN A 82 -44.67 -1.41 10.90
N PRO A 83 -44.97 -1.57 9.61
CA PRO A 83 -45.17 -2.88 9.01
C PRO A 83 -43.91 -3.72 9.01
N ILE A 84 -44.08 -5.03 9.02
CA ILE A 84 -42.99 -5.98 8.95
C ILE A 84 -42.62 -6.24 7.49
N VAL A 85 -41.33 -6.20 7.16
CA VAL A 85 -40.81 -6.52 5.83
C VAL A 85 -40.98 -8.00 5.54
N SER A 86 -41.69 -8.35 4.47
CA SER A 86 -41.86 -9.71 3.96
C SER A 86 -40.70 -10.10 3.04
N GLY A 87 -40.21 -9.16 2.22
CA GLY A 87 -39.13 -9.33 1.27
C GLY A 87 -38.54 -8.01 0.82
N VAL A 88 -37.33 -8.08 0.28
CA VAL A 88 -36.66 -6.94 -0.37
C VAL A 88 -36.34 -7.34 -1.78
N LEU A 89 -36.77 -6.53 -2.76
CA LEU A 89 -36.50 -6.71 -4.17
C LEU A 89 -35.62 -5.58 -4.69
N LEU A 90 -34.79 -5.92 -5.68
CA LEU A 90 -33.94 -4.97 -6.40
C LEU A 90 -34.30 -5.10 -7.89
N GLU A 91 -34.71 -3.99 -8.50
CA GLU A 91 -35.14 -3.94 -9.89
C GLU A 91 -34.37 -2.88 -10.66
N GLY A 92 -33.95 -3.20 -11.90
CA GLY A 92 -33.25 -2.27 -12.79
C GLY A 92 -31.72 -2.29 -12.65
N ASN A 93 -31.14 -3.17 -11.85
CA ASN A 93 -29.72 -3.35 -11.73
C ASN A 93 -29.17 -4.21 -12.87
N ALA A 94 -28.33 -3.62 -13.74
CA ALA A 94 -27.61 -4.32 -14.80
C ALA A 94 -26.08 -4.26 -14.60
N ALA A 95 -25.57 -3.16 -14.03
CA ALA A 95 -24.14 -2.92 -13.86
C ALA A 95 -23.55 -3.55 -12.60
N ILE A 96 -24.38 -3.81 -11.58
CA ILE A 96 -23.93 -4.43 -10.33
C ILE A 96 -24.75 -5.70 -10.11
N ASP A 97 -24.02 -6.78 -9.77
CA ASP A 97 -24.67 -8.05 -9.42
C ASP A 97 -25.60 -7.88 -8.20
N LYS A 98 -26.77 -8.51 -8.29
CA LYS A 98 -27.79 -8.48 -7.26
C LYS A 98 -27.26 -8.88 -5.87
N ALA A 99 -26.41 -9.89 -5.80
CA ALA A 99 -25.82 -10.36 -4.54
C ALA A 99 -25.00 -9.26 -3.84
N LYS A 100 -24.20 -8.47 -4.59
CA LYS A 100 -23.43 -7.35 -4.04
C LYS A 100 -24.32 -6.20 -3.54
N LEU A 101 -25.44 -5.96 -4.20
CA LEU A 101 -26.40 -4.96 -3.77
C LEU A 101 -27.13 -5.41 -2.49
N GLU A 102 -27.53 -6.69 -2.42
CA GLU A 102 -28.20 -7.28 -1.24
C GLU A 102 -27.33 -7.22 0.02
N GLU A 103 -26.01 -7.32 -0.10
CA GLU A 103 -25.06 -7.16 1.03
C GLU A 103 -25.13 -5.75 1.66
N GLN A 104 -25.43 -4.73 0.88
CA GLN A 104 -25.49 -3.34 1.34
C GLN A 104 -26.85 -2.92 1.89
N VAL A 105 -27.88 -3.70 1.62
CA VAL A 105 -29.22 -3.44 2.15
C VAL A 105 -29.29 -3.93 3.59
N GLN A 106 -29.59 -3.01 4.52
CA GLN A 106 -29.77 -3.34 5.94
C GLN A 106 -31.17 -3.83 6.27
N LEU A 107 -32.19 -3.43 5.51
CA LEU A 107 -33.51 -3.98 5.63
C LEU A 107 -33.52 -5.45 5.21
N LYS A 108 -33.89 -6.32 6.15
CA LYS A 108 -33.98 -7.77 5.91
C LYS A 108 -35.41 -8.24 6.17
N PRO A 109 -35.82 -9.38 5.61
CA PRO A 109 -37.10 -9.99 5.96
C PRO A 109 -37.28 -10.11 7.48
N ARG A 110 -38.48 -9.86 7.99
CA ARG A 110 -38.86 -9.77 9.40
C ARG A 110 -38.41 -8.50 10.14
N ALA A 111 -37.65 -7.59 9.53
CA ALA A 111 -37.35 -6.27 10.09
C ALA A 111 -38.59 -5.37 10.00
N ARG A 112 -38.71 -4.34 10.85
CA ARG A 112 -39.72 -3.31 10.72
C ARG A 112 -39.27 -2.25 9.73
N TYR A 113 -40.14 -1.97 8.78
CA TYR A 113 -39.92 -0.91 7.80
C TYR A 113 -40.15 0.46 8.42
N THR A 114 -39.30 1.40 8.11
CA THR A 114 -39.53 2.84 8.25
C THR A 114 -39.00 3.53 7.00
N ASP A 115 -39.64 4.64 6.60
CA ASP A 115 -39.16 5.40 5.43
C ASP A 115 -37.72 5.83 5.56
N ALA A 116 -37.31 6.22 6.78
CA ALA A 116 -35.93 6.56 7.07
C ALA A 116 -34.92 5.42 6.76
N LYS A 117 -35.29 4.18 7.10
CA LYS A 117 -34.43 3.00 6.78
C LYS A 117 -34.43 2.69 5.28
N GLY A 118 -35.59 2.78 4.63
CA GLY A 118 -35.71 2.60 3.18
C GLY A 118 -34.81 3.59 2.41
N HIS A 119 -34.94 4.87 2.76
CA HIS A 119 -34.09 5.90 2.14
C HIS A 119 -32.61 5.77 2.48
N ALA A 120 -32.25 5.34 3.70
CA ALA A 120 -30.87 5.11 4.09
C ALA A 120 -30.24 3.96 3.28
N ASP A 121 -30.99 2.88 3.00
CA ASP A 121 -30.54 1.82 2.10
C ASP A 121 -30.41 2.31 0.66
N ALA A 122 -31.36 3.09 0.15
CA ALA A 122 -31.29 3.69 -1.18
C ALA A 122 -30.03 4.58 -1.34
N LEU A 123 -29.67 5.34 -0.30
CA LEU A 123 -28.45 6.15 -0.29
C LEU A 123 -27.18 5.28 -0.34
N ARG A 124 -27.13 4.19 0.42
CA ARG A 124 -25.99 3.24 0.38
C ARG A 124 -25.85 2.58 -0.98
N LEU A 125 -26.94 2.13 -1.55
CA LEU A 125 -26.96 1.55 -2.90
C LEU A 125 -26.52 2.57 -3.94
N ARG A 126 -27.00 3.83 -3.88
CA ARG A 126 -26.58 4.90 -4.78
C ARG A 126 -25.10 5.19 -4.69
N GLU A 127 -24.51 5.10 -3.50
CA GLU A 127 -23.07 5.29 -3.30
C GLU A 127 -22.25 4.22 -4.02
N LEU A 128 -22.71 2.97 -4.11
CA LEU A 128 -22.04 1.94 -4.93
C LEU A 128 -22.03 2.30 -6.41
N TYR A 129 -23.15 2.79 -6.93
CA TYR A 129 -23.23 3.22 -8.32
C TYR A 129 -22.36 4.46 -8.60
N ARG A 130 -22.29 5.38 -7.62
CA ARG A 130 -21.40 6.55 -7.69
C ARG A 130 -19.95 6.15 -7.85
N ARG A 131 -19.48 5.14 -7.11
CA ARG A 131 -18.10 4.59 -7.22
C ARG A 131 -17.80 3.96 -8.58
N LEU A 132 -18.82 3.57 -9.31
CA LEU A 132 -18.70 3.08 -10.68
C LEU A 132 -18.89 4.19 -11.74
N GLY A 133 -18.84 5.46 -11.31
CA GLY A 133 -18.98 6.61 -12.19
C GLY A 133 -20.41 6.87 -12.68
N ARG A 134 -21.43 6.26 -12.06
CA ARG A 134 -22.83 6.46 -12.43
C ARG A 134 -23.50 7.47 -11.49
N LEU A 135 -23.14 8.74 -11.65
CA LEU A 135 -23.57 9.83 -10.77
C LEU A 135 -25.06 10.16 -10.86
N THR A 136 -25.66 9.90 -12.00
CA THR A 136 -27.08 10.19 -12.28
C THR A 136 -28.00 9.05 -11.88
N THR A 137 -27.48 7.99 -11.22
CA THR A 137 -28.29 6.89 -10.72
C THR A 137 -29.29 7.39 -9.68
N THR A 138 -30.57 7.09 -9.91
CA THR A 138 -31.64 7.31 -8.93
C THR A 138 -32.12 5.96 -8.40
N ILE A 139 -32.32 5.90 -7.09
CA ILE A 139 -32.81 4.70 -6.40
C ILE A 139 -33.89 5.13 -5.45
N GLU A 140 -35.09 4.63 -5.68
CA GLU A 140 -36.26 4.97 -4.88
C GLU A 140 -36.84 3.69 -4.25
N PRO A 141 -37.09 3.70 -2.92
CA PRO A 141 -37.79 2.59 -2.29
C PRO A 141 -39.28 2.69 -2.61
N SER A 142 -39.84 1.65 -3.19
CA SER A 142 -41.29 1.46 -3.40
C SER A 142 -41.80 0.42 -2.41
N VAL A 143 -42.90 0.70 -1.74
CA VAL A 143 -43.45 -0.15 -0.69
C VAL A 143 -44.81 -0.69 -1.12
N THR A 144 -44.91 -2.00 -1.24
CA THR A 144 -46.19 -2.67 -1.57
C THR A 144 -46.74 -3.35 -0.33
N TYR A 145 -47.94 -2.96 0.08
CA TYR A 145 -48.67 -3.56 1.21
C TYR A 145 -49.32 -4.87 0.81
N GLN A 146 -49.06 -5.92 1.57
CA GLN A 146 -49.68 -7.22 1.41
C GLN A 146 -50.97 -7.35 2.25
N SER A 147 -51.82 -8.30 1.89
CA SER A 147 -53.12 -8.52 2.58
C SER A 147 -53.00 -8.91 4.06
N ASP A 148 -51.86 -9.42 4.47
CA ASP A 148 -51.53 -9.80 5.86
C ASP A 148 -50.90 -8.65 6.69
N GLY A 149 -50.85 -7.42 6.12
CA GLY A 149 -50.30 -6.23 6.77
C GLY A 149 -48.76 -6.14 6.76
N ARG A 150 -48.08 -7.03 6.05
CA ARG A 150 -46.65 -6.94 5.79
C ARG A 150 -46.38 -6.06 4.57
N VAL A 151 -45.13 -5.69 4.40
CA VAL A 151 -44.71 -4.92 3.22
C VAL A 151 -43.56 -5.60 2.48
N GLU A 152 -43.62 -5.54 1.17
CA GLU A 152 -42.51 -5.83 0.29
C GLU A 152 -41.86 -4.51 -0.15
N VAL A 153 -40.55 -4.42 0.03
CA VAL A 153 -39.76 -3.21 -0.31
C VAL A 153 -39.00 -3.46 -1.60
N THR A 154 -39.36 -2.72 -2.66
CA THR A 154 -38.70 -2.79 -3.95
C THR A 154 -37.86 -1.54 -4.14
N TYR A 155 -36.53 -1.71 -4.29
CA TYR A 155 -35.64 -0.61 -4.70
C TYR A 155 -35.62 -0.53 -6.23
N VAL A 156 -36.27 0.49 -6.78
CA VAL A 156 -36.31 0.75 -8.22
C VAL A 156 -35.06 1.54 -8.59
N ILE A 157 -34.16 0.90 -9.33
CA ILE A 157 -32.85 1.43 -9.71
C ILE A 157 -32.94 1.91 -11.16
N LYS A 158 -32.67 3.18 -11.39
CA LYS A 158 -32.47 3.75 -12.72
C LYS A 158 -30.99 4.06 -12.84
N GLU A 159 -30.24 3.15 -13.47
CA GLU A 159 -28.80 3.29 -13.65
C GLU A 159 -28.50 4.41 -14.65
N GLY A 160 -27.91 5.48 -14.23
CA GLY A 160 -27.48 6.55 -15.12
C GLY A 160 -26.35 6.11 -16.07
N ALA A 161 -26.03 6.92 -17.05
CA ALA A 161 -24.87 6.72 -17.89
C ALA A 161 -23.57 6.80 -17.07
N VAL A 162 -22.53 6.07 -17.50
CA VAL A 162 -21.21 6.20 -16.91
C VAL A 162 -20.63 7.54 -17.30
N THR A 163 -20.23 8.33 -16.32
CA THR A 163 -19.64 9.66 -16.53
C THR A 163 -18.12 9.58 -16.41
N LYS A 164 -17.42 9.81 -17.51
CA LYS A 164 -15.97 9.68 -17.61
C LYS A 164 -15.28 11.04 -17.40
N VAL A 165 -13.97 10.99 -17.14
CA VAL A 165 -13.11 12.16 -17.19
C VAL A 165 -12.44 12.22 -18.57
N ASP A 166 -12.89 13.12 -19.42
CA ASP A 166 -12.39 13.26 -20.80
C ASP A 166 -11.01 13.91 -20.84
N ALA A 167 -10.79 14.91 -19.99
CA ALA A 167 -9.51 15.62 -19.91
C ALA A 167 -9.28 16.17 -18.48
N ILE A 168 -8.01 16.22 -18.09
CA ILE A 168 -7.55 16.96 -16.91
C ILE A 168 -6.59 18.02 -17.39
N ARG A 169 -6.85 19.27 -17.03
CA ARG A 169 -6.06 20.45 -17.40
C ARG A 169 -5.58 21.19 -16.16
N PHE A 170 -4.43 21.81 -16.28
CA PHE A 170 -3.86 22.66 -15.25
C PHE A 170 -3.67 24.07 -15.81
N VAL A 171 -4.00 25.08 -15.04
CA VAL A 171 -3.87 26.47 -15.40
C VAL A 171 -3.10 27.20 -14.30
N GLY A 172 -2.12 28.02 -14.69
CA GLY A 172 -1.29 28.76 -13.74
C GLY A 172 0.00 28.04 -13.33
N ASN A 173 0.18 26.79 -13.71
CA ASN A 173 1.43 26.05 -13.53
C ASN A 173 2.48 26.55 -14.55
N ARG A 174 3.54 27.18 -14.05
CA ARG A 174 4.63 27.75 -14.86
C ARG A 174 5.94 26.98 -14.71
N LEU A 175 6.20 26.51 -13.50
CA LEU A 175 7.45 25.84 -13.11
C LEU A 175 7.31 24.33 -13.02
N LEU A 176 6.13 23.83 -12.66
CA LEU A 176 5.84 22.39 -12.74
C LEU A 176 5.04 22.09 -14.01
N SER A 177 5.43 21.05 -14.72
CA SER A 177 4.75 20.64 -15.95
C SER A 177 3.36 20.02 -15.64
N GLU A 178 2.41 20.14 -16.59
CA GLU A 178 1.12 19.43 -16.47
C GLU A 178 1.29 17.94 -16.21
N ALA A 179 2.32 17.36 -16.79
CA ALA A 179 2.65 15.96 -16.67
C ALA A 179 2.97 15.56 -15.21
N GLN A 180 3.82 16.35 -14.53
CA GLN A 180 4.15 16.16 -13.11
C GLN A 180 2.92 16.31 -12.21
N LEU A 181 2.06 17.30 -12.48
CA LEU A 181 0.85 17.54 -11.70
C LEU A 181 -0.19 16.46 -11.93
N ARG A 182 -0.26 15.90 -13.15
CA ARG A 182 -1.15 14.80 -13.48
C ARG A 182 -0.80 13.49 -12.77
N ASP A 183 0.49 13.24 -12.54
CA ASP A 183 0.97 12.09 -11.77
C ASP A 183 0.63 12.17 -10.27
N VAL A 184 0.35 13.35 -9.77
CA VAL A 184 0.02 13.59 -8.36
C VAL A 184 -1.45 13.36 -8.06
N VAL A 185 -2.33 13.70 -9.01
CA VAL A 185 -3.77 13.56 -8.84
C VAL A 185 -4.20 12.09 -8.92
N SER A 186 -5.15 11.72 -8.10
CA SER A 186 -5.71 10.35 -8.08
C SER A 186 -6.74 10.13 -9.18
N THR A 187 -7.35 11.22 -9.69
CA THR A 187 -8.24 11.19 -10.85
C THR A 187 -7.44 10.98 -12.11
N SER A 188 -7.82 10.00 -12.93
CA SER A 188 -7.19 9.73 -14.22
C SER A 188 -8.11 10.07 -15.38
N GLN A 189 -7.51 10.44 -16.51
CA GLN A 189 -8.22 10.65 -17.77
C GLN A 189 -8.68 9.33 -18.36
N SER A 190 -9.89 9.29 -18.96
CA SER A 190 -10.40 8.11 -19.63
C SER A 190 -9.59 7.76 -20.87
N GLY A 191 -9.30 6.49 -21.08
CA GLY A 191 -8.48 5.97 -22.16
C GLY A 191 -8.89 4.55 -22.60
N TRP A 192 -8.13 3.97 -23.50
CA TRP A 192 -8.43 2.67 -24.10
C TRP A 192 -8.51 1.49 -23.11
N PHE A 193 -7.96 1.68 -21.89
CA PHE A 193 -7.92 0.66 -20.84
C PHE A 193 -8.86 0.99 -19.65
N ASP A 194 -9.91 1.78 -19.85
CA ASP A 194 -10.85 2.22 -18.80
C ASP A 194 -11.55 1.07 -18.07
N ILE A 195 -11.66 -0.11 -18.72
CA ILE A 195 -12.30 -1.30 -18.13
C ILE A 195 -11.60 -1.76 -16.86
N LEU A 196 -10.33 -1.35 -16.66
CA LEU A 196 -9.49 -1.77 -15.54
C LEU A 196 -9.22 -0.63 -14.52
N LYS A 197 -9.71 0.60 -14.77
CA LYS A 197 -9.42 1.77 -13.94
C LYS A 197 -10.69 2.44 -13.40
N SER A 198 -11.01 2.25 -12.13
CA SER A 198 -12.07 3.02 -11.46
C SER A 198 -11.75 4.51 -11.31
N ALA A 199 -10.49 4.91 -11.51
CA ALA A 199 -10.00 6.28 -11.39
C ALA A 199 -10.37 7.19 -12.57
N ALA A 200 -10.80 6.63 -13.71
CA ALA A 200 -11.21 7.36 -14.92
C ALA A 200 -12.65 7.88 -14.87
N PHE A 201 -13.37 7.64 -13.78
CA PHE A 201 -14.73 8.14 -13.57
C PHE A 201 -14.71 9.44 -12.78
N TYR A 202 -15.59 10.36 -13.17
CA TYR A 202 -15.78 11.62 -12.44
C TYR A 202 -16.29 11.38 -11.02
N ASP A 203 -15.58 11.88 -10.02
CA ASP A 203 -15.95 11.82 -8.61
C ASP A 203 -15.60 13.15 -7.92
N PRO A 204 -16.59 13.95 -7.49
CA PRO A 204 -16.35 15.25 -6.87
C PRO A 204 -15.52 15.18 -5.59
N GLU A 205 -15.70 14.13 -4.76
CA GLU A 205 -14.91 13.98 -3.53
C GLU A 205 -13.44 13.68 -3.81
N ARG A 206 -13.17 12.92 -4.89
CA ARG A 206 -11.81 12.66 -5.34
C ARG A 206 -11.13 13.92 -5.85
N ILE A 207 -11.86 14.79 -6.54
CA ILE A 207 -11.33 16.09 -7.01
C ILE A 207 -10.91 16.97 -5.83
N GLU A 208 -11.69 17.01 -4.76
CA GLU A 208 -11.30 17.74 -3.55
C GLU A 208 -10.05 17.13 -2.87
N GLN A 209 -9.92 15.81 -2.87
CA GLN A 209 -8.69 15.14 -2.41
C GLN A 209 -7.50 15.47 -3.32
N ASP A 210 -7.71 15.54 -4.62
CA ASP A 210 -6.66 15.87 -5.59
C ASP A 210 -6.12 17.29 -5.39
N LYS A 211 -6.96 18.26 -4.98
CA LYS A 211 -6.50 19.60 -4.59
C LYS A 211 -5.51 19.55 -3.44
N ASP A 212 -5.78 18.71 -2.44
CA ASP A 212 -4.87 18.53 -1.31
C ASP A 212 -3.56 17.81 -1.72
N LEU A 213 -3.64 16.83 -2.61
CA LEU A 213 -2.47 16.13 -3.15
C LEU A 213 -1.57 17.10 -3.93
N LEU A 214 -2.16 17.92 -4.81
CA LEU A 214 -1.44 18.95 -5.56
C LEU A 214 -0.76 19.96 -4.62
N ARG A 215 -1.49 20.48 -3.63
CA ARG A 215 -0.92 21.40 -2.65
C ARG A 215 0.28 20.82 -1.92
N ARG A 216 0.17 19.56 -1.44
CA ARG A 216 1.28 18.86 -0.75
C ARG A 216 2.47 18.63 -1.67
N HIS A 217 2.21 18.34 -2.95
CA HIS A 217 3.26 18.16 -3.94
C HIS A 217 4.03 19.48 -4.16
N TYR A 218 3.35 20.61 -4.35
CA TYR A 218 3.98 21.91 -4.48
C TYR A 218 4.82 22.28 -3.24
N LEU A 219 4.29 22.04 -2.04
CA LEU A 219 5.04 22.24 -0.79
C LEU A 219 6.33 21.40 -0.74
N LYS A 220 6.28 20.18 -1.26
CA LYS A 220 7.44 19.28 -1.34
C LYS A 220 8.46 19.72 -2.38
N GLN A 221 8.01 20.39 -3.44
CA GLN A 221 8.85 20.90 -4.53
C GLN A 221 9.40 22.32 -4.28
N GLY A 222 9.20 22.84 -3.09
CA GLY A 222 9.77 24.13 -2.69
C GLY A 222 8.88 25.35 -2.89
N PHE A 223 7.59 25.16 -3.04
CA PHE A 223 6.61 26.23 -3.23
C PHE A 223 5.74 26.43 -1.97
N PRO A 224 6.21 27.16 -0.94
CA PRO A 224 5.49 27.30 0.32
C PRO A 224 4.16 28.05 0.19
N ASP A 225 4.01 28.88 -0.82
CA ASP A 225 2.83 29.72 -1.06
C ASP A 225 1.85 29.10 -2.06
N ALA A 226 2.14 27.91 -2.59
CA ALA A 226 1.30 27.29 -3.61
C ALA A 226 -0.13 27.04 -3.11
N ARG A 227 -1.09 27.40 -3.94
CA ARG A 227 -2.53 27.23 -3.68
C ARG A 227 -3.21 26.66 -4.91
N VAL A 228 -4.11 25.72 -4.68
CA VAL A 228 -5.07 25.31 -5.70
C VAL A 228 -6.33 26.14 -5.48
N VAL A 229 -6.50 27.14 -6.33
CA VAL A 229 -7.55 28.16 -6.21
C VAL A 229 -8.92 27.59 -6.54
N ALA A 230 -9.00 26.78 -7.59
CA ALA A 230 -10.23 26.17 -8.07
C ALA A 230 -9.96 24.81 -8.70
N ALA A 231 -10.98 23.97 -8.68
CA ALA A 231 -11.07 22.77 -9.50
C ALA A 231 -12.46 22.77 -10.15
N GLU A 232 -12.52 23.11 -11.42
CA GLU A 232 -13.78 23.23 -12.16
C GLU A 232 -13.97 22.00 -13.03
N ALA A 233 -15.16 21.40 -12.97
CA ALA A 233 -15.55 20.28 -13.80
C ALA A 233 -16.64 20.72 -14.77
N VAL A 234 -16.32 20.76 -16.05
CA VAL A 234 -17.26 21.14 -17.11
C VAL A 234 -17.67 19.91 -17.90
N GLN A 235 -18.98 19.65 -17.93
CA GLN A 235 -19.55 18.53 -18.65
C GLN A 235 -19.49 18.78 -20.18
N ASN A 236 -19.16 17.73 -20.94
CA ASN A 236 -19.18 17.79 -22.39
C ASN A 236 -20.63 17.95 -22.93
N PRO A 237 -20.83 18.46 -24.16
CA PRO A 237 -22.19 18.67 -24.72
C PRO A 237 -23.01 17.38 -24.83
N GLN A 238 -22.37 16.22 -24.88
CA GLN A 238 -23.02 14.92 -24.98
C GLN A 238 -23.45 14.34 -23.60
N GLY A 239 -23.06 15.00 -22.50
CA GLY A 239 -23.41 14.56 -21.14
C GLY A 239 -22.70 13.32 -20.65
N THR A 240 -21.69 12.81 -21.36
CA THR A 240 -21.01 11.54 -21.11
C THR A 240 -19.65 11.68 -20.41
N GLY A 241 -19.08 12.88 -20.39
CA GLY A 241 -17.76 13.11 -19.80
C GLY A 241 -17.59 14.52 -19.24
N TYR A 242 -16.54 14.69 -18.43
CA TYR A 242 -16.13 15.96 -17.83
C TYR A 242 -14.70 16.32 -18.19
N THR A 243 -14.48 17.59 -18.46
CA THR A 243 -13.14 18.19 -18.43
C THR A 243 -12.93 18.83 -17.06
N ILE A 244 -11.89 18.39 -16.35
CA ILE A 244 -11.53 18.93 -15.03
C ILE A 244 -10.38 19.91 -15.23
N THR A 245 -10.54 21.14 -14.73
CA THR A 245 -9.49 22.17 -14.79
C THR A 245 -9.10 22.58 -13.38
N PHE A 246 -7.85 22.29 -12.99
CA PHE A 246 -7.26 22.76 -11.74
C PHE A 246 -6.58 24.11 -11.99
N THR A 247 -7.01 25.16 -11.30
CA THR A 247 -6.35 26.46 -11.32
C THR A 247 -5.40 26.56 -10.14
N VAL A 248 -4.11 26.76 -10.42
CA VAL A 248 -3.04 26.78 -9.44
C VAL A 248 -2.36 28.14 -9.44
N GLU A 249 -2.06 28.65 -8.25
CA GLU A 249 -1.12 29.74 -8.02
C GLU A 249 0.12 29.14 -7.38
N GLU A 250 1.21 28.99 -8.15
CA GLU A 250 2.43 28.31 -7.69
C GLU A 250 3.18 29.10 -6.61
N GLY A 251 3.17 30.43 -6.73
CA GLY A 251 4.10 31.27 -5.99
C GLY A 251 5.54 31.10 -6.48
N GLU A 252 6.49 31.48 -5.64
CA GLU A 252 7.91 31.37 -5.95
C GLU A 252 8.54 30.15 -5.31
N ARG A 253 9.56 29.59 -5.97
CA ARG A 253 10.30 28.44 -5.47
C ARG A 253 11.40 28.89 -4.53
N PHE A 254 11.46 28.28 -3.35
CA PHE A 254 12.43 28.59 -2.32
C PHE A 254 13.43 27.43 -2.11
N THR A 255 14.65 27.81 -1.73
CA THR A 255 15.68 26.91 -1.24
C THR A 255 16.00 27.20 0.21
N PHE A 256 16.66 26.26 0.89
CA PHE A 256 17.08 26.48 2.27
C PHE A 256 18.30 27.39 2.34
N ALA A 257 18.24 28.37 3.22
CA ALA A 257 19.40 29.06 3.75
C ALA A 257 19.99 28.25 4.95
N PRO A 258 21.17 28.64 5.49
CA PRO A 258 21.74 28.00 6.68
C PRO A 258 20.75 27.97 7.82
N ALA A 259 20.56 26.80 8.46
CA ALA A 259 19.72 26.65 9.63
C ALA A 259 20.47 27.00 10.89
N SER A 260 19.76 27.52 11.92
CA SER A 260 20.27 27.77 13.26
C SER A 260 19.49 26.97 14.31
N VAL A 261 20.15 26.67 15.41
CA VAL A 261 19.51 26.07 16.59
C VAL A 261 19.76 27.00 17.79
N GLU A 262 18.70 27.39 18.44
CA GLU A 262 18.72 28.24 19.59
C GLU A 262 18.01 27.54 20.76
N SER A 263 18.58 27.50 21.93
CA SER A 263 17.97 26.87 23.09
C SER A 263 17.87 27.84 24.25
N SER A 264 16.67 27.97 24.83
CA SER A 264 16.43 28.59 26.11
C SER A 264 16.43 27.56 27.26
N LEU A 265 16.53 26.27 26.93
CA LEU A 265 16.42 25.18 27.88
C LEU A 265 17.79 24.80 28.46
N ARG A 266 17.89 24.84 29.80
CA ARG A 266 19.11 24.46 30.51
C ARG A 266 19.39 22.97 30.30
N GLY A 267 20.60 22.63 29.80
CA GLY A 267 21.03 21.25 29.53
C GLY A 267 20.87 20.81 28.06
N ALA A 268 20.17 21.57 27.24
CA ALA A 268 20.15 21.32 25.78
C ALA A 268 21.35 22.08 25.15
N ASP A 269 22.27 21.34 24.57
CA ASP A 269 23.45 21.85 23.85
C ASP A 269 23.09 22.16 22.42
N PRO A 270 23.03 23.44 21.98
CA PRO A 270 22.64 23.80 20.61
C PRO A 270 23.58 23.23 19.52
N GLU A 271 24.89 23.09 19.81
CA GLU A 271 25.83 22.57 18.81
C GLU A 271 25.62 21.08 18.54
N LYS A 272 25.37 20.28 19.57
CA LYS A 272 25.01 18.87 19.40
C LYS A 272 23.68 18.67 18.68
N LEU A 273 22.71 19.53 18.96
CA LEU A 273 21.43 19.49 18.27
C LEU A 273 21.54 19.92 16.80
N ARG A 274 22.49 20.81 16.49
CA ARG A 274 22.76 21.27 15.13
C ARG A 274 23.25 20.14 14.21
N GLU A 275 23.99 19.17 14.75
CA GLU A 275 24.42 17.97 14.00
C GLU A 275 23.24 17.10 13.54
N LEU A 276 22.09 17.20 14.22
CA LEU A 276 20.88 16.45 13.89
C LEU A 276 20.01 17.12 12.85
N VAL A 277 20.34 18.37 12.45
CA VAL A 277 19.58 19.14 11.46
C VAL A 277 19.79 18.54 10.08
N ALA A 278 18.69 18.05 9.48
CA ALA A 278 18.70 17.49 8.12
C ALA A 278 18.65 18.58 7.03
N VAL A 279 18.32 19.81 7.39
CA VAL A 279 18.27 20.98 6.48
C VAL A 279 19.68 21.31 5.98
N LYS A 280 19.88 21.28 4.67
CA LYS A 280 21.15 21.64 4.01
C LYS A 280 20.97 22.90 3.18
N PRO A 281 21.83 23.92 3.30
CA PRO A 281 21.76 25.12 2.47
C PRO A 281 21.81 24.78 0.97
N GLY A 282 21.00 25.51 0.17
CA GLY A 282 20.91 25.29 -1.26
C GLY A 282 19.96 24.17 -1.71
N ASN A 283 19.57 23.27 -0.82
CA ASN A 283 18.53 22.27 -1.14
C ASN A 283 17.16 22.95 -1.26
N VAL A 284 16.29 22.34 -2.04
CA VAL A 284 14.90 22.77 -2.19
C VAL A 284 14.19 22.77 -0.84
N TYR A 285 13.45 23.83 -0.54
CA TYR A 285 12.63 23.91 0.68
C TYR A 285 11.64 22.74 0.73
N SER A 286 11.62 22.04 1.86
CA SER A 286 10.74 20.89 2.08
C SER A 286 10.28 20.85 3.54
N GLN A 287 8.98 20.85 3.74
CA GLN A 287 8.37 20.69 5.06
C GLN A 287 8.78 19.36 5.72
N GLU A 288 8.91 18.30 4.93
CA GLU A 288 9.31 16.98 5.39
C GLU A 288 10.73 16.96 6.01
N VAL A 289 11.67 17.70 5.41
CA VAL A 289 13.05 17.82 5.92
C VAL A 289 13.09 18.56 7.25
N ILE A 290 12.24 19.59 7.40
CA ILE A 290 12.11 20.33 8.66
C ILE A 290 11.53 19.41 9.75
N GLU A 291 10.46 18.69 9.45
CA GLU A 291 9.84 17.75 10.38
C GLU A 291 10.79 16.64 10.80
N LYS A 292 11.59 16.12 9.89
CA LYS A 292 12.65 15.14 10.20
C LYS A 292 13.71 15.70 11.15
N SER A 293 14.10 16.96 11.00
CA SER A 293 15.01 17.64 11.90
C SER A 293 14.39 17.79 13.30
N VAL A 294 13.14 18.23 13.37
CA VAL A 294 12.40 18.36 14.64
C VAL A 294 12.28 17.00 15.35
N GLU A 295 12.00 15.91 14.59
CA GLU A 295 11.90 14.56 15.17
C GLU A 295 13.22 14.10 15.80
N LYS A 296 14.32 14.23 15.07
CA LYS A 296 15.64 13.84 15.55
C LYS A 296 16.05 14.63 16.81
N MET A 297 15.87 15.94 16.79
CA MET A 297 16.17 16.79 17.95
C MET A 297 15.28 16.47 19.16
N THR A 298 13.97 16.27 18.93
CA THR A 298 13.03 15.93 19.99
C THR A 298 13.39 14.60 20.68
N LEU A 299 13.74 13.59 19.89
CA LEU A 299 14.18 12.29 20.42
C LEU A 299 15.47 12.43 21.22
N ALA A 300 16.48 13.12 20.69
CA ALA A 300 17.74 13.34 21.37
C ALA A 300 17.58 14.12 22.71
N LEU A 301 16.66 15.08 22.77
CA LEU A 301 16.32 15.81 23.98
C LEU A 301 15.61 14.90 25.00
N SER A 302 14.70 14.06 24.52
CA SER A 302 14.02 13.07 25.37
C SER A 302 14.99 12.07 25.98
N ASP A 303 15.95 11.56 25.20
CA ASP A 303 17.00 10.63 25.65
C ASP A 303 17.93 11.28 26.70
N GLN A 304 18.09 12.59 26.66
CA GLN A 304 18.82 13.37 27.68
C GLN A 304 17.98 13.68 28.95
N GLY A 305 16.76 13.17 29.03
CA GLY A 305 15.83 13.40 30.14
C GLY A 305 15.07 14.74 30.07
N LEU A 306 15.17 15.47 28.95
CA LEU A 306 14.46 16.73 28.70
C LEU A 306 13.10 16.48 28.03
N ALA A 307 12.27 15.62 28.61
CA ALA A 307 11.05 15.08 28.04
C ALA A 307 9.97 16.14 27.68
N PHE A 308 9.99 17.30 28.30
CA PHE A 308 9.07 18.42 28.03
C PHE A 308 9.62 19.43 27.02
N ALA A 309 10.80 19.19 26.47
CA ALA A 309 11.37 20.07 25.46
C ALA A 309 10.50 20.09 24.19
N GLN A 310 10.25 21.27 23.68
CA GLN A 310 9.58 21.50 22.41
C GLN A 310 10.57 22.14 21.43
N VAL A 311 10.65 21.58 20.25
CA VAL A 311 11.45 22.13 19.14
C VAL A 311 10.50 22.81 18.18
N LYS A 312 10.56 24.14 18.09
CA LYS A 312 9.72 24.94 17.21
C LYS A 312 10.53 25.44 16.01
N PRO A 313 10.24 24.96 14.79
CA PRO A 313 10.87 25.51 13.61
C PRO A 313 10.26 26.88 13.31
N MET A 314 11.11 27.91 13.23
CA MET A 314 10.74 29.28 12.87
C MET A 314 11.33 29.62 11.50
N PRO A 315 10.51 29.62 10.44
CA PRO A 315 10.98 29.97 9.11
C PRO A 315 11.19 31.49 9.03
N LYS A 316 12.37 31.90 8.57
CA LYS A 316 12.68 33.29 8.23
C LYS A 316 12.90 33.37 6.73
N ARG A 317 11.96 34.02 6.06
CA ARG A 317 11.95 34.16 4.61
C ARG A 317 12.78 35.34 4.17
N ASP A 318 13.61 35.13 3.16
CA ASP A 318 14.23 36.15 2.32
C ASP A 318 13.60 36.08 0.92
N ALA A 319 12.73 37.05 0.62
CA ALA A 319 12.00 37.08 -0.63
C ALA A 319 12.89 37.46 -1.83
N GLU A 320 13.91 38.30 -1.62
CA GLU A 320 14.82 38.74 -2.69
C GLU A 320 15.80 37.62 -3.06
N GLY A 321 16.31 36.88 -2.05
CA GLY A 321 17.21 35.77 -2.26
C GLY A 321 16.52 34.43 -2.56
N HIS A 322 15.18 34.38 -2.58
CA HIS A 322 14.38 33.13 -2.72
C HIS A 322 14.86 32.02 -1.78
N THR A 323 15.20 32.41 -0.53
CA THR A 323 15.68 31.47 0.47
C THR A 323 14.86 31.51 1.76
N ILE A 324 14.82 30.38 2.46
CA ILE A 324 14.19 30.27 3.79
C ILE A 324 15.20 29.69 4.77
N ALA A 325 15.59 30.51 5.74
CA ALA A 325 16.36 30.04 6.88
C ALA A 325 15.41 29.47 7.92
N ILE A 326 15.79 28.34 8.55
CA ILE A 326 15.02 27.75 9.62
C ILE A 326 15.78 27.92 10.93
N ALA A 327 15.20 28.68 11.88
CA ALA A 327 15.68 28.73 13.24
C ALA A 327 14.89 27.72 14.09
N PHE A 328 15.56 26.73 14.64
CA PHE A 328 14.94 25.77 15.53
C PHE A 328 15.08 26.28 16.96
N HIS A 329 13.98 26.74 17.54
CA HIS A 329 13.93 27.18 18.92
C HIS A 329 13.58 26.02 19.84
N VAL A 330 14.45 25.74 20.80
CA VAL A 330 14.24 24.71 21.81
C VAL A 330 13.87 25.41 23.14
N GLU A 331 12.65 25.12 23.59
CA GLU A 331 12.09 25.71 24.80
C GLU A 331 11.42 24.66 25.70
N GLU A 332 11.16 24.99 26.95
CA GLU A 332 10.36 24.14 27.85
C GLU A 332 8.87 24.27 27.47
N GLY A 333 8.27 23.15 27.10
CA GLY A 333 6.84 23.06 26.87
C GLY A 333 6.04 22.90 28.18
N PRO A 334 4.70 22.88 28.07
CA PRO A 334 3.84 22.64 29.22
C PRO A 334 4.08 21.23 29.79
N ARG A 335 4.15 21.15 31.14
CA ARG A 335 4.32 19.86 31.82
C ARG A 335 3.01 19.11 31.89
N ILE A 336 2.63 18.53 30.77
CA ILE A 336 1.43 17.71 30.61
C ILE A 336 1.88 16.27 30.32
N TYR A 337 1.24 15.33 31.02
CA TYR A 337 1.55 13.89 30.91
C TYR A 337 0.45 13.15 30.18
N VAL A 338 0.83 12.10 29.49
CA VAL A 338 -0.12 11.13 28.91
C VAL A 338 -0.65 10.26 30.03
N GLU A 339 -1.92 10.41 30.37
CA GLU A 339 -2.55 9.56 31.38
C GLU A 339 -2.85 8.18 30.82
N ARG A 340 -3.42 8.13 29.60
CA ARG A 340 -3.81 6.89 28.95
C ARG A 340 -3.87 7.08 27.45
N ILE A 341 -3.54 6.01 26.71
CA ILE A 341 -3.71 5.89 25.27
C ILE A 341 -4.82 4.89 25.00
N GLU A 342 -5.95 5.36 24.49
CA GLU A 342 -7.11 4.56 24.11
C GLU A 342 -7.11 4.32 22.60
N ILE A 343 -7.30 3.07 22.20
CA ILE A 343 -7.42 2.69 20.78
C ILE A 343 -8.85 2.25 20.55
N VAL A 344 -9.49 2.81 19.53
CA VAL A 344 -10.91 2.56 19.23
C VAL A 344 -11.08 2.31 17.74
N GLY A 345 -11.95 1.35 17.38
CA GLY A 345 -12.29 1.04 16.00
C GLY A 345 -11.50 -0.14 15.41
N ASN A 346 -10.48 -0.62 16.09
CA ASN A 346 -9.74 -1.83 15.72
C ASN A 346 -10.54 -3.08 16.12
N LYS A 347 -11.13 -3.73 15.15
CA LYS A 347 -11.92 -4.97 15.34
C LYS A 347 -11.09 -6.23 15.08
N LYS A 348 -10.20 -6.18 14.10
CA LYS A 348 -9.30 -7.26 13.69
C LYS A 348 -7.88 -7.01 14.22
N THR A 349 -7.37 -5.79 14.06
CA THR A 349 -5.98 -5.44 14.41
C THR A 349 -5.82 -5.35 15.93
N GLN A 350 -4.80 -6.02 16.46
CA GLN A 350 -4.48 -6.01 17.88
C GLN A 350 -3.93 -4.65 18.31
N ASP A 351 -4.26 -4.22 19.53
CA ASP A 351 -3.82 -2.94 20.12
C ASP A 351 -2.30 -2.76 20.05
N MET A 352 -1.55 -3.82 20.30
CA MET A 352 -0.09 -3.79 20.31
C MET A 352 0.50 -3.37 18.95
N VAL A 353 -0.18 -3.68 17.82
CA VAL A 353 0.25 -3.32 16.47
C VAL A 353 0.16 -1.82 16.24
N ILE A 354 -0.87 -1.20 16.79
CA ILE A 354 -1.07 0.25 16.71
C ILE A 354 -0.17 0.96 17.73
N ARG A 355 -0.14 0.46 18.97
CA ARG A 355 0.56 1.07 20.10
C ARG A 355 2.08 1.15 19.89
N ARG A 356 2.69 0.12 19.27
CA ARG A 356 4.14 0.10 19.00
C ARG A 356 4.60 1.17 18.00
N GLU A 357 3.68 1.70 17.19
CA GLU A 357 4.00 2.79 16.25
C GLU A 357 4.13 4.15 16.95
N PHE A 358 3.67 4.26 18.19
CA PHE A 358 3.83 5.48 18.99
C PHE A 358 5.09 5.38 19.85
N ARG A 359 5.93 6.42 19.77
CA ARG A 359 7.12 6.58 20.63
C ARG A 359 6.81 7.35 21.90
N VAL A 360 5.58 7.29 22.34
CA VAL A 360 5.05 7.91 23.56
C VAL A 360 4.24 6.85 24.29
N ALA A 361 4.53 6.65 25.57
CA ALA A 361 3.84 5.73 26.44
C ALA A 361 2.98 6.47 27.48
N GLU A 362 2.15 5.73 28.19
CA GLU A 362 1.40 6.24 29.34
C GLU A 362 2.36 6.63 30.47
N GLY A 363 2.20 7.83 30.99
CA GLY A 363 3.13 8.43 31.96
C GLY A 363 4.18 9.36 31.35
N ASP A 364 4.39 9.31 30.04
CA ASP A 364 5.35 10.19 29.37
C ASP A 364 4.83 11.62 29.23
N ALA A 365 5.76 12.55 28.99
CA ALA A 365 5.42 13.92 28.59
C ALA A 365 4.68 13.95 27.26
N VAL A 366 3.63 14.77 27.20
CA VAL A 366 2.89 14.97 25.95
C VAL A 366 3.74 15.73 24.95
N ASN A 367 4.13 15.06 23.89
CA ASN A 367 4.78 15.66 22.74
C ASN A 367 3.89 15.54 21.51
N ALA A 368 3.34 16.67 21.06
CA ALA A 368 2.41 16.72 19.94
C ALA A 368 3.02 16.17 18.64
N PHE A 369 4.30 16.42 18.43
CA PHE A 369 5.02 15.97 17.24
C PHE A 369 5.20 14.45 17.23
N LEU A 370 5.63 13.85 18.35
CA LEU A 370 5.79 12.39 18.44
C LEU A 370 4.46 11.65 18.30
N ILE A 371 3.38 12.23 18.83
CA ILE A 371 2.03 11.68 18.71
C ILE A 371 1.57 11.72 17.24
N GLU A 372 1.74 12.84 16.55
CA GLU A 372 1.37 12.98 15.13
C GLU A 372 2.25 12.10 14.21
N SER A 373 3.54 11.98 14.52
CA SER A 373 4.45 11.05 13.84
C SER A 373 3.98 9.59 14.02
N GLY A 374 3.53 9.23 15.23
CA GLY A 374 2.91 7.92 15.51
C GLY A 374 1.68 7.68 14.64
N ARG A 375 0.78 8.66 14.54
CA ARG A 375 -0.41 8.59 13.67
C ARG A 375 -0.03 8.31 12.21
N ARG A 376 0.98 9.03 11.71
CA ARG A 376 1.48 8.82 10.32
C ARG A 376 2.05 7.42 10.13
N ARG A 377 2.80 6.88 11.12
CA ARG A 377 3.32 5.50 11.05
C ARG A 377 2.19 4.48 11.04
N VAL A 378 1.17 4.64 11.90
CA VAL A 378 -0.01 3.77 11.88
C VAL A 378 -0.73 3.83 10.53
N GLN A 379 -0.90 5.03 9.96
CA GLN A 379 -1.50 5.18 8.62
C GLN A 379 -0.66 4.50 7.53
N ALA A 380 0.66 4.55 7.64
CA ALA A 380 1.60 3.94 6.69
C ALA A 380 1.62 2.41 6.72
N LEU A 381 1.10 1.77 7.78
CA LEU A 381 0.94 0.29 7.82
C LEU A 381 0.02 -0.22 6.70
N GLY A 382 -0.90 0.63 6.19
CA GLY A 382 -1.83 0.23 5.15
C GLY A 382 -2.96 -0.68 5.64
N PHE A 383 -3.18 -0.79 6.95
CA PHE A 383 -4.25 -1.57 7.56
C PHE A 383 -5.52 -0.75 7.81
N PHE A 384 -5.42 0.56 7.71
CA PHE A 384 -6.46 1.51 8.08
C PHE A 384 -6.79 2.46 6.94
N LYS A 385 -8.08 2.64 6.69
CA LYS A 385 -8.61 3.65 5.76
C LYS A 385 -8.36 5.06 6.30
N SER A 386 -8.52 5.24 7.62
CA SER A 386 -8.27 6.51 8.30
C SER A 386 -7.78 6.29 9.73
N VAL A 387 -6.93 7.19 10.20
CA VAL A 387 -6.43 7.25 11.58
C VAL A 387 -6.61 8.68 12.08
N ALA A 388 -7.43 8.87 13.10
CA ALA A 388 -7.69 10.16 13.72
C ALA A 388 -7.21 10.17 15.18
N LEU A 389 -6.75 11.35 15.64
CA LEU A 389 -6.32 11.57 17.00
C LEU A 389 -7.29 12.53 17.69
N LYS A 390 -7.77 12.14 18.86
CA LYS A 390 -8.53 13.00 19.76
C LYS A 390 -7.81 13.14 21.09
N ARG A 391 -7.89 14.32 21.67
CA ARG A 391 -7.33 14.62 23.00
C ARG A 391 -8.47 15.07 23.90
N ARG A 392 -8.52 14.54 25.11
CA ARG A 392 -9.45 14.98 26.16
C ARG A 392 -8.70 15.20 27.46
N ALA A 393 -9.22 16.08 28.31
CA ALA A 393 -8.70 16.28 29.66
C ALA A 393 -8.70 14.95 30.41
N GLY A 394 -7.63 14.70 31.17
CA GLY A 394 -7.50 13.55 32.06
C GLY A 394 -8.08 13.82 33.45
N SER A 395 -7.65 13.01 34.43
CA SER A 395 -8.10 13.09 35.83
C SER A 395 -7.57 14.31 36.56
N ALA A 396 -6.51 14.98 36.04
CA ALA A 396 -5.90 16.18 36.60
C ALA A 396 -5.59 17.23 35.52
N PRO A 397 -5.40 18.50 35.82
CA PRO A 397 -5.13 19.56 34.85
C PRO A 397 -3.85 19.36 34.04
N ASP A 398 -2.89 18.61 34.58
CA ASP A 398 -1.60 18.27 33.95
C ASP A 398 -1.64 16.92 33.22
N ARG A 399 -2.83 16.31 33.00
CA ARG A 399 -3.00 15.01 32.38
C ARG A 399 -3.93 15.06 31.18
N VAL A 400 -3.61 14.25 30.18
CA VAL A 400 -4.41 14.13 28.97
C VAL A 400 -4.59 12.67 28.58
N VAL A 401 -5.79 12.33 28.11
CA VAL A 401 -6.09 11.04 27.48
C VAL A 401 -6.03 11.23 25.97
N ILE A 402 -5.25 10.38 25.30
CA ILE A 402 -5.12 10.35 23.84
C ILE A 402 -5.97 9.20 23.33
N THR A 403 -6.95 9.51 22.47
CA THR A 403 -7.77 8.49 21.80
C THR A 403 -7.34 8.40 20.34
N ILE A 404 -6.94 7.21 19.91
CA ILE A 404 -6.57 6.88 18.54
C ILE A 404 -7.76 6.17 17.92
N GLU A 405 -8.48 6.86 17.04
CA GLU A 405 -9.62 6.28 16.33
C GLU A 405 -9.17 5.77 14.96
N VAL A 406 -9.36 4.48 14.72
CA VAL A 406 -8.99 3.85 13.46
C VAL A 406 -10.21 3.29 12.73
N VAL A 407 -10.18 3.35 11.40
CA VAL A 407 -11.15 2.67 10.54
C VAL A 407 -10.38 1.65 9.71
N GLU A 408 -10.59 0.37 9.98
CA GLU A 408 -9.89 -0.71 9.30
C GLU A 408 -10.28 -0.84 7.84
N GLN A 409 -9.36 -1.34 7.03
CA GLN A 409 -9.60 -1.72 5.63
C GLN A 409 -9.17 -3.17 5.39
N GLU A 410 -9.53 -3.71 4.23
CA GLU A 410 -9.09 -5.05 3.83
C GLU A 410 -7.58 -5.08 3.61
N THR A 411 -6.92 -6.09 4.20
CA THR A 411 -5.46 -6.29 4.18
C THR A 411 -5.02 -7.44 3.29
N ILE A 412 -5.99 -8.20 2.74
CA ILE A 412 -5.76 -9.27 1.79
C ILE A 412 -5.59 -8.66 0.39
N ASN A 413 -4.52 -9.03 -0.28
CA ASN A 413 -4.25 -8.67 -1.67
C ASN A 413 -4.30 -9.91 -2.54
N PHE A 414 -5.10 -9.86 -3.59
CA PHE A 414 -5.13 -10.87 -4.65
C PHE A 414 -4.40 -10.33 -5.88
N GLY A 415 -3.53 -11.15 -6.46
CA GLY A 415 -2.87 -10.85 -7.71
C GLY A 415 -3.12 -11.98 -8.71
N ILE A 416 -3.54 -11.62 -9.90
CA ILE A 416 -3.62 -12.52 -11.07
C ILE A 416 -2.91 -11.81 -12.19
N GLY A 417 -1.89 -12.44 -12.76
CA GLY A 417 -1.13 -11.95 -13.89
C GLY A 417 -1.12 -12.99 -15.02
N VAL A 418 -1.28 -12.52 -16.25
CA VAL A 418 -1.05 -13.33 -17.44
C VAL A 418 -0.24 -12.47 -18.40
N GLY A 419 0.86 -13.02 -18.91
CA GLY A 419 1.74 -12.33 -19.82
C GLY A 419 2.38 -13.27 -20.84
N TYR A 420 3.21 -12.69 -21.67
CA TYR A 420 4.05 -13.42 -22.60
C TYR A 420 5.48 -12.97 -22.46
N SER A 421 6.41 -13.89 -22.50
CA SER A 421 7.86 -13.62 -22.48
C SER A 421 8.51 -14.34 -23.66
N THR A 422 9.44 -13.67 -24.31
CA THR A 422 10.23 -14.27 -25.40
C THR A 422 11.12 -15.43 -24.94
N SER A 423 11.46 -15.47 -23.66
CA SER A 423 12.31 -16.52 -23.07
C SER A 423 11.53 -17.67 -22.46
N GLU A 424 10.26 -17.44 -22.03
CA GLU A 424 9.47 -18.42 -21.27
C GLU A 424 8.13 -18.76 -21.92
N GLY A 425 7.73 -18.05 -23.00
CA GLY A 425 6.41 -18.20 -23.62
C GLY A 425 5.31 -17.53 -22.81
N ILE A 426 4.15 -18.16 -22.74
CA ILE A 426 3.03 -17.67 -21.90
C ILE A 426 3.39 -17.87 -20.44
N VAL A 427 3.23 -16.82 -19.64
CA VAL A 427 3.49 -16.79 -18.19
C VAL A 427 2.19 -16.46 -17.48
N GLY A 428 1.87 -17.21 -16.44
CA GLY A 428 0.75 -16.95 -15.55
C GLY A 428 1.20 -16.90 -14.10
N ASP A 429 0.68 -15.93 -13.33
CA ASP A 429 0.93 -15.77 -11.92
C ASP A 429 -0.39 -15.65 -11.14
N ILE A 430 -0.47 -16.33 -10.02
CA ILE A 430 -1.53 -16.16 -9.03
C ILE A 430 -0.88 -15.94 -7.67
N SER A 431 -1.31 -14.91 -6.96
CA SER A 431 -0.81 -14.62 -5.63
C SER A 431 -1.91 -14.19 -4.68
N ILE A 432 -1.78 -14.61 -3.44
CA ILE A 432 -2.62 -14.18 -2.33
C ILE A 432 -1.68 -13.76 -1.21
N LYS A 433 -1.85 -12.55 -0.69
CA LYS A 433 -1.04 -12.05 0.42
C LYS A 433 -1.91 -11.33 1.43
N GLU A 434 -1.94 -11.87 2.67
CA GLU A 434 -2.46 -11.18 3.83
C GLU A 434 -1.33 -10.40 4.50
N ASN A 435 -1.52 -9.09 4.75
CA ASN A 435 -0.50 -8.23 5.36
C ASN A 435 -0.71 -8.02 6.86
N ASN A 436 -1.86 -8.43 7.39
CA ASN A 436 -2.20 -8.31 8.80
C ASN A 436 -2.82 -9.61 9.33
N LEU A 437 -2.08 -10.69 9.22
CA LEU A 437 -2.53 -12.05 9.59
C LEU A 437 -3.02 -12.08 11.04
N PHE A 438 -4.26 -12.48 11.26
CA PHE A 438 -4.93 -12.51 12.57
C PHE A 438 -4.85 -11.19 13.35
N GLY A 439 -4.67 -10.06 12.65
CA GLY A 439 -4.55 -8.74 13.27
C GLY A 439 -3.22 -8.48 14.00
N SER A 440 -2.23 -9.34 13.85
CA SER A 440 -0.94 -9.25 14.55
C SER A 440 0.11 -8.40 13.83
N GLY A 441 -0.21 -7.90 12.62
CA GLY A 441 0.73 -7.17 11.76
C GLY A 441 1.72 -8.07 11.03
N GLN A 442 1.56 -9.39 11.13
CA GLN A 442 2.34 -10.38 10.39
C GLN A 442 1.84 -10.47 8.95
N SER A 443 2.71 -10.88 8.03
CA SER A 443 2.28 -11.15 6.66
C SER A 443 2.50 -12.60 6.27
N LEU A 444 1.53 -13.15 5.53
CA LEU A 444 1.59 -14.47 4.91
C LEU A 444 1.22 -14.34 3.44
N GLY A 445 2.07 -14.84 2.55
CA GLY A 445 1.84 -14.82 1.12
C GLY A 445 2.05 -16.18 0.48
N VAL A 446 1.22 -16.49 -0.51
CA VAL A 446 1.38 -17.64 -1.40
C VAL A 446 1.43 -17.11 -2.83
N LYS A 447 2.41 -17.56 -3.60
CA LYS A 447 2.56 -17.23 -5.02
C LYS A 447 2.76 -18.51 -5.82
N LEU A 448 1.99 -18.63 -6.89
CA LEU A 448 2.14 -19.68 -7.91
C LEU A 448 2.44 -18.99 -9.23
N SER A 449 3.53 -19.40 -9.88
CA SER A 449 3.94 -18.91 -11.19
C SER A 449 4.15 -20.09 -12.12
N GLY A 450 3.61 -20.01 -13.32
CA GLY A 450 3.78 -21.04 -14.35
C GLY A 450 4.09 -20.43 -15.72
N SER A 451 5.00 -21.06 -16.45
CA SER A 451 5.28 -20.78 -17.86
C SER A 451 5.48 -22.08 -18.64
N MET A 452 5.78 -21.98 -19.93
CA MET A 452 6.08 -23.17 -20.74
C MET A 452 7.36 -23.89 -20.30
N VAL A 453 8.26 -23.19 -19.61
CA VAL A 453 9.59 -23.71 -19.19
C VAL A 453 9.82 -23.64 -17.67
N ARG A 454 8.88 -23.10 -16.89
CA ARG A 454 9.06 -22.95 -15.46
C ARG A 454 7.76 -23.14 -14.69
N LEU A 455 7.85 -23.87 -13.57
CA LEU A 455 6.81 -23.94 -12.54
C LEU A 455 7.42 -23.56 -11.22
N GLN A 456 6.78 -22.62 -10.51
CA GLN A 456 7.26 -22.11 -9.22
C GLN A 456 6.11 -21.91 -8.25
N ALA A 457 6.30 -22.37 -7.02
CA ALA A 457 5.40 -22.14 -5.90
C ALA A 457 6.20 -21.58 -4.74
N GLU A 458 5.71 -20.54 -4.10
CA GLU A 458 6.35 -19.90 -2.96
C GLU A 458 5.32 -19.66 -1.85
N LEU A 459 5.72 -19.91 -0.62
CA LEU A 459 4.99 -19.53 0.59
C LEU A 459 5.95 -18.73 1.46
N GLY A 460 5.61 -17.49 1.76
CA GLY A 460 6.43 -16.59 2.57
C GLY A 460 5.67 -16.07 3.79
N PHE A 461 6.31 -16.14 4.95
CA PHE A 461 5.83 -15.56 6.20
C PHE A 461 6.82 -14.50 6.70
N THR A 462 6.30 -13.41 7.26
CA THR A 462 7.14 -12.38 7.90
C THR A 462 6.47 -11.83 9.15
N GLU A 463 7.20 -11.89 10.26
CA GLU A 463 6.96 -11.15 11.50
C GLU A 463 7.84 -9.89 11.47
N PRO A 464 7.29 -8.68 11.32
CA PRO A 464 8.09 -7.46 11.21
C PRO A 464 8.72 -7.01 12.53
N HIS A 465 8.22 -7.49 13.67
CA HIS A 465 8.65 -7.08 15.01
C HIS A 465 8.86 -8.27 15.94
N LEU A 466 9.85 -9.08 15.62
CA LEU A 466 10.15 -10.28 16.43
C LEU A 466 10.35 -9.91 17.90
N LEU A 467 9.57 -10.54 18.77
CA LEU A 467 9.59 -10.32 20.24
C LEU A 467 9.42 -8.84 20.64
N GLY A 468 8.70 -8.04 19.84
CA GLY A 468 8.47 -6.61 20.10
C GLY A 468 9.66 -5.71 19.78
N THR A 469 10.72 -6.25 19.17
CA THR A 469 11.89 -5.48 18.72
C THR A 469 11.69 -4.96 17.29
N ASN A 470 12.61 -4.10 16.81
CA ASN A 470 12.61 -3.67 15.40
C ASN A 470 13.21 -4.71 14.45
N MET A 471 13.43 -5.93 14.89
CA MET A 471 13.97 -7.03 14.09
C MET A 471 12.85 -7.75 13.37
N ALA A 472 12.93 -7.84 12.06
CA ALA A 472 12.01 -8.65 11.26
C ALA A 472 12.56 -10.08 11.14
N ALA A 473 11.68 -11.07 11.35
CA ALA A 473 11.96 -12.49 11.13
C ALA A 473 11.00 -13.05 10.09
N GLY A 474 11.43 -14.03 9.33
CA GLY A 474 10.57 -14.68 8.36
C GLY A 474 11.09 -16.01 7.92
N PHE A 475 10.23 -16.75 7.25
CA PHE A 475 10.63 -17.95 6.52
C PHE A 475 9.96 -17.96 5.15
N ASP A 476 10.64 -18.57 4.20
CA ASP A 476 10.12 -18.85 2.87
C ASP A 476 10.24 -20.33 2.57
N LEU A 477 9.23 -20.92 1.99
CA LEU A 477 9.26 -22.25 1.42
C LEU A 477 9.04 -22.13 -0.07
N PHE A 478 9.82 -22.83 -0.86
CA PHE A 478 9.72 -22.73 -2.31
C PHE A 478 9.90 -24.07 -3.02
N TYR A 479 9.19 -24.18 -4.11
CA TYR A 479 9.34 -25.21 -5.14
C TYR A 479 9.62 -24.48 -6.45
N LYS A 480 10.66 -24.88 -7.18
CA LYS A 480 11.00 -24.34 -8.48
C LYS A 480 11.45 -25.45 -9.40
N ASP A 481 10.80 -25.61 -10.53
CA ASP A 481 11.14 -26.53 -11.58
C ASP A 481 11.36 -25.76 -12.90
N VAL A 482 12.49 -25.96 -13.57
CA VAL A 482 12.90 -25.20 -14.74
C VAL A 482 13.47 -26.14 -15.79
N ASP A 483 12.95 -26.00 -17.02
CA ASP A 483 13.42 -26.67 -18.20
C ASP A 483 14.53 -25.84 -18.88
N TYR A 484 15.78 -26.32 -18.79
CA TYR A 484 16.94 -25.77 -19.49
C TYR A 484 17.35 -26.61 -20.70
N THR A 485 16.50 -27.50 -21.20
CA THR A 485 16.87 -28.41 -22.28
C THR A 485 17.33 -27.70 -23.55
N GLN A 486 16.78 -26.52 -23.84
CA GLN A 486 17.23 -25.71 -25.01
C GLN A 486 18.55 -24.98 -24.77
N GLN A 487 18.92 -24.67 -23.53
CA GLN A 487 20.10 -23.91 -23.17
C GLN A 487 21.28 -24.80 -22.75
N ALA A 488 20.97 -25.92 -22.10
CA ALA A 488 21.97 -26.74 -21.41
C ALA A 488 21.60 -28.24 -21.31
N SER A 489 20.62 -28.72 -22.07
CA SER A 489 20.26 -30.15 -22.22
C SER A 489 19.91 -30.89 -20.91
N TYR A 490 19.33 -30.18 -19.91
CA TYR A 490 18.83 -30.76 -18.65
C TYR A 490 17.64 -29.99 -18.10
N MET A 491 16.96 -30.58 -17.12
CA MET A 491 15.97 -29.94 -16.27
C MET A 491 16.47 -29.81 -14.83
N SER A 492 15.97 -28.81 -14.10
CA SER A 492 16.40 -28.53 -12.72
C SER A 492 15.21 -28.31 -11.82
N GLN A 493 15.18 -29.08 -10.73
CA GLN A 493 14.18 -28.92 -9.67
C GLN A 493 14.88 -28.48 -8.36
N LYS A 494 14.33 -27.45 -7.72
CA LYS A 494 14.77 -26.98 -6.39
C LYS A 494 13.59 -26.93 -5.44
N ILE A 495 13.72 -27.58 -4.29
CA ILE A 495 12.75 -27.57 -3.19
C ILE A 495 13.50 -27.14 -1.95
N GLY A 496 13.05 -26.13 -1.27
CA GLY A 496 13.80 -25.63 -0.12
C GLY A 496 13.04 -24.68 0.76
N GLY A 497 13.75 -24.20 1.77
CA GLY A 497 13.29 -23.18 2.68
C GLY A 497 14.42 -22.26 3.10
N ASP A 498 14.04 -21.07 3.45
CA ASP A 498 14.92 -20.01 3.94
C ASP A 498 14.37 -19.46 5.25
N LEU A 499 15.24 -19.32 6.26
CA LEU A 499 14.94 -18.60 7.49
C LEU A 499 15.71 -17.30 7.47
N ARG A 500 15.07 -16.16 7.65
CA ARG A 500 15.71 -14.86 7.57
C ARG A 500 15.43 -13.99 8.79
N LEU A 501 16.45 -13.27 9.20
CA LEU A 501 16.40 -12.19 10.18
C LEU A 501 16.90 -10.91 9.52
N ARG A 502 16.24 -9.81 9.74
CA ARG A 502 16.67 -8.49 9.24
C ARG A 502 16.55 -7.46 10.35
N TYR A 503 17.58 -6.66 10.49
CA TYR A 503 17.65 -5.58 11.46
C TYR A 503 17.99 -4.26 10.77
N PRO A 504 17.17 -3.19 10.93
CA PRO A 504 17.52 -1.85 10.45
C PRO A 504 18.59 -1.26 11.35
N LEU A 505 19.77 -0.99 10.80
CA LEU A 505 20.89 -0.33 11.52
C LEU A 505 20.68 1.18 11.57
N SER A 506 20.10 1.75 10.50
CA SER A 506 19.67 3.14 10.39
C SER A 506 18.47 3.25 9.46
N GLU A 507 18.07 4.46 9.08
CA GLU A 507 17.01 4.67 8.09
C GLU A 507 17.41 4.16 6.70
N GLU A 508 18.71 4.26 6.38
CA GLU A 508 19.25 3.87 5.09
C GLU A 508 19.89 2.46 5.11
N TRP A 509 20.46 2.04 6.26
CA TRP A 509 21.20 0.79 6.37
C TRP A 509 20.37 -0.33 7.01
N SER A 510 20.44 -1.51 6.43
CA SER A 510 19.90 -2.73 7.03
C SER A 510 20.88 -3.91 6.90
N ALA A 511 20.96 -4.72 7.94
CA ALA A 511 21.70 -5.97 7.95
C ALA A 511 20.73 -7.15 7.99
N GLY A 512 21.07 -8.24 7.31
CA GLY A 512 20.29 -9.47 7.29
C GLY A 512 21.18 -10.68 7.52
N VAL A 513 20.61 -11.72 8.12
CA VAL A 513 21.21 -13.06 8.24
C VAL A 513 20.15 -14.06 7.77
N ASN A 514 20.58 -15.05 7.02
CA ASN A 514 19.69 -16.11 6.56
C ASN A 514 20.32 -17.49 6.72
N TYR A 515 19.45 -18.49 6.88
CA TYR A 515 19.81 -19.91 6.77
C TYR A 515 18.94 -20.52 5.69
N THR A 516 19.58 -21.13 4.70
CA THR A 516 18.90 -21.71 3.55
C THR A 516 19.20 -23.21 3.47
N PHE A 517 18.15 -24.01 3.33
CA PHE A 517 18.25 -25.44 3.06
C PHE A 517 17.51 -25.78 1.77
N VAL A 518 18.23 -26.36 0.80
CA VAL A 518 17.69 -26.65 -0.54
C VAL A 518 18.08 -28.06 -0.99
N ARG A 519 17.10 -28.81 -1.45
CA ARG A 519 17.28 -30.02 -2.25
C ARG A 519 17.29 -29.59 -3.72
N SER A 520 18.40 -29.79 -4.40
CA SER A 520 18.58 -29.53 -5.82
C SER A 520 18.66 -30.83 -6.59
N THR A 521 17.82 -31.00 -7.61
CA THR A 521 17.83 -32.19 -8.50
C THR A 521 18.07 -31.73 -9.93
N LEU A 522 19.11 -32.22 -10.54
CA LEU A 522 19.38 -32.14 -11.97
C LEU A 522 18.83 -33.43 -12.59
N TYR A 523 17.99 -33.33 -13.59
CA TYR A 523 17.36 -34.51 -14.19
C TYR A 523 17.07 -34.29 -15.68
N ASN A 524 16.59 -35.34 -16.35
CA ASN A 524 16.29 -35.35 -17.79
C ASN A 524 17.49 -34.93 -18.64
N VAL A 525 18.69 -35.46 -18.33
CA VAL A 525 19.91 -35.19 -19.09
C VAL A 525 19.87 -35.94 -20.42
N GLY A 526 19.94 -35.20 -21.53
CA GLY A 526 19.88 -35.74 -22.85
C GLY A 526 21.16 -36.50 -23.28
N ASP A 527 21.05 -37.48 -24.14
CA ASP A 527 22.18 -38.28 -24.69
C ASP A 527 23.21 -37.42 -25.43
N GLN A 528 22.79 -36.29 -25.96
CA GLN A 528 23.64 -35.34 -26.71
C GLN A 528 24.16 -34.18 -25.82
N ALA A 529 23.89 -34.23 -24.54
CA ALA A 529 24.40 -33.22 -23.60
C ALA A 529 25.91 -33.19 -23.50
N SER A 530 26.48 -32.07 -23.06
CA SER A 530 27.91 -31.92 -22.77
C SER A 530 28.42 -32.99 -21.78
N LEU A 531 29.65 -33.43 -21.94
CA LEU A 531 30.25 -34.36 -21.00
C LEU A 531 30.27 -33.84 -19.57
N ALA A 532 30.51 -32.54 -19.38
CA ALA A 532 30.46 -31.91 -18.04
C ALA A 532 29.08 -32.02 -17.39
N ILE A 533 28.00 -31.97 -18.15
CA ILE A 533 26.62 -32.13 -17.65
C ILE A 533 26.34 -33.62 -17.32
N LYS A 534 26.78 -34.52 -18.17
CA LYS A 534 26.65 -35.96 -17.96
C LYS A 534 27.39 -36.42 -16.70
N GLU A 535 28.60 -35.94 -16.47
CA GLU A 535 29.37 -36.25 -15.27
C GLU A 535 28.81 -35.63 -13.98
N ALA A 536 27.98 -34.57 -14.09
CA ALA A 536 27.22 -34.04 -12.97
C ALA A 536 26.14 -35.04 -12.48
N VAL A 537 25.87 -36.11 -13.25
CA VAL A 537 24.98 -37.21 -12.90
C VAL A 537 25.78 -38.50 -12.70
N PRO A 538 26.12 -38.86 -11.45
CA PRO A 538 26.85 -40.09 -11.17
C PRO A 538 26.10 -41.32 -11.68
N GLY A 539 26.75 -42.17 -12.45
CA GLY A 539 26.17 -43.38 -13.04
C GLY A 539 25.48 -43.17 -14.39
N TRP A 540 25.60 -41.99 -15.01
CA TRP A 540 25.12 -41.80 -16.40
C TRP A 540 25.82 -42.80 -17.35
N PRO A 541 25.16 -43.41 -18.37
CA PRO A 541 23.78 -43.19 -18.78
C PRO A 541 22.72 -44.04 -18.05
N ASN A 542 23.11 -44.89 -17.08
CA ASN A 542 22.16 -45.75 -16.37
C ASN A 542 21.23 -44.94 -15.43
N THR A 543 21.68 -43.77 -14.98
CA THR A 543 20.86 -42.78 -14.23
C THR A 543 20.86 -41.48 -15.03
N THR A 544 19.71 -40.78 -15.08
CA THR A 544 19.53 -39.50 -15.76
C THR A 544 19.28 -38.34 -14.80
N SER A 545 19.48 -38.57 -13.49
CA SER A 545 19.25 -37.54 -12.45
C SER A 545 20.30 -37.60 -11.35
N SER A 546 20.58 -36.47 -10.75
CA SER A 546 21.45 -36.29 -9.60
C SER A 546 20.80 -35.34 -8.61
N THR A 547 20.77 -35.76 -7.33
CA THR A 547 20.21 -34.94 -6.25
C THR A 547 21.27 -34.66 -5.21
N TYR A 548 21.29 -33.41 -4.71
CA TYR A 548 22.17 -33.02 -3.60
C TYR A 548 21.46 -31.99 -2.71
N TYR A 549 21.93 -31.89 -1.48
CA TYR A 549 21.42 -30.96 -0.48
C TYR A 549 22.41 -29.85 -0.21
N THR A 550 21.91 -28.61 -0.28
CA THR A 550 22.66 -27.42 0.10
C THR A 550 22.16 -26.92 1.44
N SER A 551 23.05 -26.75 2.40
CA SER A 551 22.77 -26.10 3.67
C SER A 551 23.75 -24.94 3.82
N SER A 552 23.24 -23.71 3.87
CA SER A 552 24.06 -22.50 3.89
C SER A 552 23.59 -21.49 4.91
N VAL A 553 24.55 -20.76 5.48
CA VAL A 553 24.33 -19.55 6.27
C VAL A 553 24.81 -18.37 5.45
N GLY A 554 23.98 -17.34 5.37
CA GLY A 554 24.30 -16.12 4.65
C GLY A 554 24.15 -14.87 5.50
N TYR A 555 24.83 -13.80 5.06
CA TYR A 555 24.58 -12.45 5.56
C TYR A 555 24.44 -11.48 4.40
N SER A 556 23.75 -10.38 4.65
CA SER A 556 23.56 -9.31 3.70
C SER A 556 23.63 -7.95 4.38
N LEU A 557 24.18 -6.96 3.68
CA LEU A 557 24.18 -5.57 4.08
C LEU A 557 23.59 -4.77 2.92
N ALA A 558 22.60 -3.93 3.21
CA ALA A 558 21.94 -3.10 2.20
C ALA A 558 21.90 -1.63 2.64
N TYR A 559 22.12 -0.74 1.68
CA TYR A 559 22.04 0.71 1.79
C TYR A 559 21.03 1.22 0.77
N ASP A 560 20.00 1.95 1.18
CA ASP A 560 18.90 2.40 0.32
C ASP A 560 18.51 3.84 0.61
N THR A 561 18.83 4.74 -0.30
CA THR A 561 18.48 6.18 -0.26
C THR A 561 17.51 6.58 -1.37
N ARG A 562 16.89 5.61 -2.05
CA ARG A 562 15.96 5.91 -3.14
C ARG A 562 14.74 6.68 -2.64
N ASP A 563 14.34 7.67 -3.40
CA ASP A 563 13.14 8.48 -3.17
C ASP A 563 11.86 7.63 -3.19
N ASN A 564 11.80 6.65 -4.09
CA ASN A 564 10.68 5.72 -4.22
C ASN A 564 11.20 4.31 -4.51
N LYS A 565 10.75 3.31 -3.73
CA LYS A 565 11.20 1.92 -3.94
C LYS A 565 10.64 1.27 -5.19
N ARG A 566 9.46 1.72 -5.67
CA ARG A 566 8.81 1.18 -6.87
C ARG A 566 9.25 1.90 -8.15
N ARG A 567 9.29 3.23 -8.12
CA ARG A 567 9.62 4.10 -9.26
C ARG A 567 10.69 5.11 -8.83
N PRO A 568 11.92 4.67 -8.61
CA PRO A 568 12.97 5.57 -8.18
C PRO A 568 13.37 6.54 -9.31
N THR A 569 13.46 7.81 -8.94
CA THR A 569 13.99 8.87 -9.82
C THR A 569 15.31 9.41 -9.32
N SER A 570 15.60 9.25 -8.02
CA SER A 570 16.84 9.69 -7.39
C SER A 570 17.28 8.74 -6.28
N GLY A 571 18.57 8.80 -5.95
CA GLY A 571 19.14 8.02 -4.86
C GLY A 571 19.91 6.78 -5.30
N VAL A 572 20.40 6.04 -4.33
CA VAL A 572 21.27 4.88 -4.53
C VAL A 572 20.75 3.70 -3.72
N TYR A 573 20.80 2.53 -4.34
CA TYR A 573 20.61 1.24 -3.68
C TYR A 573 21.87 0.42 -3.86
N TYR A 574 22.47 -0.04 -2.76
CA TYR A 574 23.62 -0.91 -2.75
C TYR A 574 23.33 -2.12 -1.85
N THR A 575 23.73 -3.31 -2.30
CA THR A 575 23.66 -4.52 -1.47
C THR A 575 24.86 -5.40 -1.71
N ILE A 576 25.36 -6.02 -0.65
CA ILE A 576 26.32 -7.11 -0.69
C ILE A 576 25.77 -8.27 0.10
N ALA A 577 25.86 -9.47 -0.45
CA ALA A 577 25.43 -10.71 0.20
C ALA A 577 26.52 -11.77 0.05
N GLN A 578 26.71 -12.55 1.09
CA GLN A 578 27.62 -13.68 1.06
C GLN A 578 26.96 -14.90 1.72
N ASP A 579 27.03 -16.05 1.05
CA ASP A 579 26.52 -17.33 1.52
C ASP A 579 27.68 -18.29 1.70
N LEU A 580 27.75 -18.96 2.84
CA LEU A 580 28.64 -20.07 3.16
C LEU A 580 27.85 -21.36 3.18
N ALA A 581 27.99 -22.18 2.16
CA ALA A 581 27.45 -23.53 2.12
C ALA A 581 28.43 -24.55 2.70
N GLY A 582 27.90 -25.57 3.37
CA GLY A 582 28.71 -26.61 4.02
C GLY A 582 28.51 -26.67 5.54
N VAL A 583 27.49 -26.00 6.05
CA VAL A 583 27.00 -26.14 7.43
C VAL A 583 26.05 -27.33 7.52
N GLY A 584 26.50 -28.52 7.07
CA GLY A 584 25.69 -29.68 6.73
C GLY A 584 25.42 -29.73 5.21
N GLY A 585 24.73 -30.79 4.74
CA GLY A 585 24.46 -31.01 3.31
C GLY A 585 25.67 -31.55 2.54
N ASP A 586 25.53 -31.59 1.20
CA ASP A 586 26.45 -32.29 0.30
C ASP A 586 27.43 -31.33 -0.39
N VAL A 587 27.20 -30.02 -0.34
CA VAL A 587 27.96 -29.01 -1.10
C VAL A 587 28.66 -28.02 -0.20
N ARG A 588 29.85 -27.58 -0.63
CA ARG A 588 30.69 -26.64 0.08
C ARG A 588 31.15 -25.52 -0.86
N TYR A 589 30.61 -24.33 -0.68
CA TYR A 589 31.05 -23.15 -1.42
C TYR A 589 30.93 -21.88 -0.60
N ILE A 590 31.65 -20.85 -1.02
CA ILE A 590 31.42 -19.46 -0.63
C ILE A 590 30.97 -18.73 -1.88
N ARG A 591 29.81 -18.09 -1.78
CA ARG A 591 29.21 -17.29 -2.84
C ARG A 591 29.05 -15.85 -2.36
N SER A 592 29.62 -14.91 -3.11
CA SER A 592 29.47 -13.46 -2.83
C SER A 592 28.86 -12.77 -4.04
N VAL A 593 27.88 -11.92 -3.81
CA VAL A 593 27.22 -11.12 -4.84
C VAL A 593 27.04 -9.69 -4.33
N GLY A 594 27.43 -8.73 -5.17
CA GLY A 594 27.22 -7.31 -4.94
C GLY A 594 26.35 -6.71 -6.04
N GLU A 595 25.50 -5.76 -5.68
CA GLU A 595 24.67 -5.01 -6.61
C GLU A 595 24.62 -3.53 -6.22
N LEU A 596 24.77 -2.65 -7.20
CA LEU A 596 24.63 -1.21 -7.09
C LEU A 596 23.61 -0.72 -8.12
N ARG A 597 22.66 0.09 -7.69
CA ARG A 597 21.73 0.85 -8.56
C ARG A 597 21.78 2.31 -8.17
N ALA A 598 21.99 3.18 -9.13
CA ALA A 598 22.02 4.62 -8.93
C ALA A 598 21.01 5.28 -9.87
N TYR A 599 20.26 6.22 -9.36
CA TYR A 599 19.23 6.96 -10.07
C TYR A 599 19.52 8.45 -9.96
N TYR A 600 19.52 9.14 -11.08
CA TYR A 600 19.79 10.56 -11.15
C TYR A 600 18.81 11.26 -12.09
N PRO A 601 18.02 12.22 -11.59
CA PRO A 601 17.12 13.01 -12.44
C PRO A 601 17.95 13.98 -13.27
N VAL A 602 18.07 13.70 -14.58
CA VAL A 602 18.78 14.58 -15.53
C VAL A 602 17.92 15.81 -15.82
N THR A 603 16.64 15.57 -16.03
CA THR A 603 15.56 16.54 -16.10
C THR A 603 14.35 15.97 -15.38
N ASP A 604 13.25 16.74 -15.28
CA ASP A 604 12.01 16.26 -14.68
C ASP A 604 11.42 15.04 -15.43
N ASP A 605 11.66 14.96 -16.74
CA ASP A 605 11.14 13.90 -17.62
C ASP A 605 12.18 12.82 -17.96
N ILE A 606 13.45 13.00 -17.57
CA ILE A 606 14.54 12.08 -17.91
C ILE A 606 15.28 11.63 -16.65
N THR A 607 15.27 10.34 -16.39
CA THR A 607 16.02 9.72 -15.30
C THR A 607 17.19 8.89 -15.87
N ALA A 608 18.41 9.19 -15.46
CA ALA A 608 19.56 8.33 -15.72
C ALA A 608 19.62 7.21 -14.66
N VAL A 609 19.80 5.99 -15.13
CA VAL A 609 19.91 4.79 -14.29
C VAL A 609 21.23 4.11 -14.56
N GLY A 610 22.04 3.95 -13.52
CA GLY A 610 23.23 3.13 -13.52
C GLY A 610 23.01 1.86 -12.71
N ARG A 611 23.33 0.70 -13.29
CA ARG A 611 23.28 -0.57 -12.56
C ARG A 611 24.61 -1.29 -12.73
N ALA A 612 25.15 -1.84 -11.65
CA ALA A 612 26.30 -2.71 -11.67
C ALA A 612 26.04 -3.91 -10.76
N ARG A 613 26.33 -5.10 -11.24
CA ARG A 613 26.18 -6.34 -10.47
C ARG A 613 27.38 -7.23 -10.73
N GLY A 614 27.91 -7.86 -9.68
CA GLY A 614 29.02 -8.78 -9.80
C GLY A 614 28.92 -9.89 -8.79
N GLY A 615 29.51 -11.03 -9.10
CA GLY A 615 29.52 -12.15 -8.18
C GLY A 615 30.68 -13.12 -8.43
N VAL A 616 31.02 -13.80 -7.35
CA VAL A 616 32.02 -14.89 -7.35
C VAL A 616 31.51 -16.03 -6.49
N ILE A 617 31.71 -17.24 -6.96
CA ILE A 617 31.46 -18.46 -6.21
C ILE A 617 32.72 -19.37 -6.30
N GLY A 618 33.15 -19.91 -5.16
CA GLY A 618 34.27 -20.82 -5.06
C GLY A 618 33.95 -21.98 -4.14
N GLY A 619 34.34 -23.19 -4.55
CA GLY A 619 34.26 -24.36 -3.68
C GLY A 619 35.35 -24.32 -2.62
N TRP A 620 35.11 -24.94 -1.47
CA TRP A 620 36.10 -25.11 -0.41
C TRP A 620 36.18 -26.55 0.09
N GLY A 621 37.23 -26.88 0.83
CA GLY A 621 37.41 -28.23 1.33
C GLY A 621 37.64 -29.30 0.24
N GLY A 622 38.18 -28.89 -0.91
CA GLY A 622 38.48 -29.79 -2.04
C GLY A 622 37.26 -30.13 -2.92
N GLN A 623 36.16 -29.45 -2.75
CA GLN A 623 34.96 -29.65 -3.59
C GLN A 623 34.88 -28.58 -4.69
N ASP A 624 34.50 -29.03 -5.88
CA ASP A 624 34.11 -28.14 -6.97
C ASP A 624 32.67 -27.66 -6.80
N VAL A 625 32.41 -26.46 -7.32
CA VAL A 625 31.03 -25.91 -7.34
C VAL A 625 30.17 -26.75 -8.27
N ARG A 626 28.98 -27.16 -7.81
CA ARG A 626 28.01 -27.95 -8.60
C ARG A 626 27.43 -27.11 -9.73
N LEU A 627 27.04 -27.77 -10.82
CA LEU A 627 26.49 -27.12 -12.03
C LEU A 627 25.30 -26.19 -11.74
N LEU A 628 24.34 -26.63 -10.88
CA LEU A 628 23.16 -25.85 -10.55
C LEU A 628 23.42 -24.66 -9.62
N ASP A 629 24.64 -24.52 -9.07
CA ASP A 629 25.04 -23.40 -8.19
C ASP A 629 25.84 -22.33 -8.94
N LEU A 630 26.31 -22.64 -10.16
CA LEU A 630 27.05 -21.71 -11.04
C LEU A 630 26.12 -20.56 -11.51
N PHE A 631 26.74 -19.41 -11.83
CA PHE A 631 26.03 -18.29 -12.41
C PHE A 631 25.73 -18.53 -13.90
N ASN A 632 24.62 -17.93 -14.36
CA ASN A 632 24.25 -17.85 -15.77
C ASN A 632 24.05 -16.37 -16.16
N MET A 633 24.30 -16.01 -17.42
CA MET A 633 24.21 -14.65 -17.93
C MET A 633 23.61 -14.58 -19.32
N GLY A 634 22.95 -13.47 -19.63
CA GLY A 634 22.21 -13.17 -20.85
C GLY A 634 20.77 -12.76 -20.52
N GLY A 635 19.93 -12.58 -21.50
CA GLY A 635 18.58 -12.10 -21.32
C GLY A 635 18.53 -10.71 -20.65
N GLU A 636 17.96 -10.63 -19.44
CA GLU A 636 17.79 -9.37 -18.70
C GLU A 636 19.10 -8.79 -18.13
N SER A 637 20.13 -9.62 -17.95
CA SER A 637 21.42 -9.17 -17.37
C SER A 637 22.32 -8.45 -18.37
N VAL A 638 22.25 -8.85 -19.66
CA VAL A 638 22.89 -8.16 -20.79
C VAL A 638 21.95 -8.35 -21.98
N ARG A 639 21.15 -7.36 -22.27
CA ARG A 639 20.12 -7.39 -23.32
C ARG A 639 20.78 -7.54 -24.70
N GLY A 640 20.07 -8.17 -25.66
CA GLY A 640 20.61 -8.53 -26.95
C GLY A 640 21.25 -9.92 -27.00
N PHE A 641 21.43 -10.57 -25.84
CA PHE A 641 21.87 -11.96 -25.74
C PHE A 641 20.73 -12.83 -25.18
N ALA A 642 20.65 -14.07 -25.60
CA ALA A 642 19.64 -15.02 -25.13
C ALA A 642 19.85 -15.38 -23.65
N THR A 643 18.87 -15.95 -23.00
CA THR A 643 19.01 -16.52 -21.64
C THR A 643 20.11 -17.57 -21.64
N ALA A 644 21.05 -17.48 -20.69
CA ALA A 644 22.30 -18.25 -20.65
C ALA A 644 23.11 -18.17 -21.97
N GLY A 645 22.97 -17.06 -22.72
CA GLY A 645 23.62 -16.85 -24.03
C GLY A 645 25.05 -16.35 -23.94
N VAL A 646 25.50 -15.89 -22.78
CA VAL A 646 26.84 -15.37 -22.51
C VAL A 646 27.58 -16.31 -21.57
N GLY A 647 28.84 -16.58 -21.84
CA GLY A 647 29.75 -17.30 -20.95
C GLY A 647 30.19 -18.66 -21.45
N PRO A 648 30.77 -19.50 -20.56
CA PRO A 648 31.31 -20.81 -20.89
C PRO A 648 30.29 -21.74 -21.51
N ARG A 649 30.65 -22.40 -22.60
CA ARG A 649 29.77 -23.24 -23.40
C ARG A 649 30.54 -24.38 -24.06
N ASP A 650 29.92 -25.54 -24.14
CA ASP A 650 30.43 -26.66 -24.95
C ASP A 650 29.82 -26.60 -26.34
N ILE A 651 30.58 -26.10 -27.31
CA ILE A 651 30.11 -25.94 -28.70
C ILE A 651 30.01 -27.26 -29.47
N LEU A 652 30.51 -28.37 -28.92
CA LEU A 652 30.43 -29.71 -29.55
C LEU A 652 29.17 -30.48 -29.11
N SER A 653 28.48 -30.06 -28.04
CA SER A 653 27.17 -30.62 -27.66
C SER A 653 26.08 -30.19 -28.66
N ALA A 654 25.03 -30.97 -28.80
CA ALA A 654 23.99 -30.72 -29.77
C ALA A 654 23.34 -29.33 -29.60
N ASN A 655 23.09 -28.90 -28.38
CA ASN A 655 22.47 -27.58 -28.06
C ASN A 655 23.51 -26.49 -27.81
N GLN A 656 24.82 -26.79 -27.95
CA GLN A 656 25.90 -25.90 -27.54
C GLN A 656 25.72 -25.50 -26.09
N ASP A 657 25.68 -26.48 -25.20
CA ASP A 657 25.27 -26.35 -23.81
C ASP A 657 25.98 -25.27 -23.04
N ALA A 658 25.22 -24.42 -22.37
CA ALA A 658 25.72 -23.47 -21.40
C ALA A 658 26.21 -24.18 -20.14
N LEU A 659 27.45 -23.95 -19.72
CA LEU A 659 28.08 -24.62 -18.60
C LEU A 659 28.02 -23.78 -17.30
N GLY A 660 27.54 -22.50 -17.38
CA GLY A 660 27.61 -21.56 -16.29
C GLY A 660 29.05 -21.07 -16.00
N GLY A 661 29.22 -20.20 -15.03
CA GLY A 661 30.52 -19.66 -14.64
C GLY A 661 30.58 -19.34 -13.17
N ARG A 662 31.82 -19.27 -12.63
CA ARG A 662 32.06 -18.94 -11.23
C ARG A 662 32.17 -17.46 -10.94
N MET A 663 32.44 -16.66 -11.94
CA MET A 663 32.62 -15.21 -11.81
C MET A 663 31.84 -14.49 -12.90
N PHE A 664 31.19 -13.40 -12.53
CA PHE A 664 30.50 -12.54 -13.49
C PHE A 664 30.53 -11.07 -13.08
N TYR A 665 30.43 -10.20 -14.04
CA TYR A 665 29.97 -8.82 -13.87
C TYR A 665 28.99 -8.46 -14.96
N ALA A 666 28.06 -7.56 -14.62
CA ALA A 666 27.09 -6.97 -15.53
C ALA A 666 26.89 -5.50 -15.15
N THR A 667 26.89 -4.62 -16.14
CA THR A 667 26.68 -3.19 -15.99
C THR A 667 25.66 -2.70 -16.99
N THR A 668 24.80 -1.76 -16.58
CA THR A 668 23.82 -1.09 -17.42
C THR A 668 23.93 0.40 -17.21
N ALA A 669 23.96 1.16 -18.28
CA ALA A 669 23.67 2.59 -18.30
C ALA A 669 22.41 2.81 -19.12
N GLU A 670 21.39 3.45 -18.53
CA GLU A 670 20.08 3.61 -19.15
C GLU A 670 19.53 5.01 -18.90
N LEU A 671 18.90 5.59 -19.92
CA LEU A 671 18.12 6.81 -19.82
C LEU A 671 16.65 6.43 -20.00
N LEU A 672 15.86 6.63 -18.96
CA LEU A 672 14.40 6.50 -18.98
C LEU A 672 13.79 7.88 -19.24
N PHE A 673 12.88 7.98 -20.19
CA PHE A 673 12.27 9.25 -20.55
C PHE A 673 10.80 9.11 -20.85
N GLN A 674 10.06 10.19 -20.60
CA GLN A 674 8.67 10.30 -21.00
C GLN A 674 8.58 10.41 -22.52
N ILE A 675 7.71 9.60 -23.15
CA ILE A 675 7.54 9.64 -24.61
C ILE A 675 6.73 10.87 -24.97
N PRO A 676 7.24 11.78 -25.82
CA PRO A 676 6.51 12.97 -26.23
C PRO A 676 5.15 12.63 -26.86
N GLY A 677 4.09 13.32 -26.40
CA GLY A 677 2.73 13.11 -26.91
C GLY A 677 1.98 11.91 -26.30
N VAL A 678 2.62 11.13 -25.41
CA VAL A 678 1.97 10.04 -24.68
C VAL A 678 1.63 10.54 -23.25
N PRO A 679 0.35 10.46 -22.82
CA PRO A 679 -0.03 10.82 -21.47
C PRO A 679 0.75 9.99 -20.42
N GLN A 680 1.21 10.63 -19.35
CA GLN A 680 2.01 9.97 -18.31
C GLN A 680 1.21 8.94 -17.49
N ASP A 681 -0.10 9.16 -17.36
CA ASP A 681 -1.03 8.26 -16.67
C ASP A 681 -1.16 6.88 -17.34
N LEU A 682 -0.76 6.76 -18.60
CA LEU A 682 -0.60 5.46 -19.26
C LEU A 682 0.58 4.67 -18.71
N GLY A 683 1.50 5.28 -17.95
CA GLY A 683 2.66 4.61 -17.39
C GLY A 683 3.67 4.12 -18.43
N LEU A 684 3.66 4.67 -19.66
CA LEU A 684 4.51 4.26 -20.76
C LEU A 684 5.75 5.16 -20.85
N ARG A 685 6.94 4.57 -20.79
CA ARG A 685 8.23 5.29 -20.85
C ARG A 685 9.14 4.68 -21.91
N GLY A 686 9.85 5.54 -22.61
CA GLY A 686 10.95 5.14 -23.49
C GLY A 686 12.23 4.88 -22.69
N ALA A 687 13.09 4.03 -23.23
CA ALA A 687 14.41 3.77 -22.69
C ALA A 687 15.44 3.73 -23.82
N VAL A 688 16.64 4.26 -23.55
CA VAL A 688 17.85 4.04 -24.36
C VAL A 688 18.89 3.49 -23.40
N PHE A 689 19.56 2.43 -23.78
CA PHE A 689 20.48 1.76 -22.87
C PHE A 689 21.74 1.21 -23.55
N ALA A 690 22.76 1.01 -22.72
CA ALA A 690 23.96 0.26 -23.04
C ALA A 690 24.23 -0.73 -21.91
N ASP A 691 24.40 -1.99 -22.27
CA ASP A 691 24.72 -3.06 -21.33
C ASP A 691 26.10 -3.61 -21.64
N ALA A 692 26.86 -4.01 -20.61
CA ALA A 692 28.06 -4.74 -20.75
C ALA A 692 28.22 -5.77 -19.63
N GLY A 693 28.83 -6.93 -19.95
CA GLY A 693 29.03 -7.96 -18.94
C GLY A 693 29.84 -9.13 -19.45
N SER A 694 30.26 -9.98 -18.52
CA SER A 694 30.93 -11.24 -18.84
C SER A 694 30.69 -12.26 -17.73
N LEU A 695 30.75 -13.53 -18.12
CA LEU A 695 30.66 -14.70 -17.26
C LEU A 695 31.80 -15.66 -17.62
N TRP A 696 32.57 -16.09 -16.62
CA TRP A 696 33.71 -16.99 -16.83
C TRP A 696 34.02 -17.84 -15.61
N GLY A 697 35.04 -18.70 -15.76
CA GLY A 697 35.55 -19.53 -14.70
C GLY A 697 34.75 -20.84 -14.58
N VAL A 698 35.17 -21.84 -15.34
CA VAL A 698 34.69 -23.22 -15.16
C VAL A 698 35.65 -24.02 -14.30
N ASN A 699 35.21 -25.16 -13.78
CA ASN A 699 35.99 -26.10 -12.99
C ASN A 699 35.70 -27.55 -13.41
N GLY A 700 36.45 -28.48 -12.83
CA GLY A 700 36.28 -29.92 -13.11
C GLY A 700 36.41 -30.24 -14.60
N THR A 701 35.59 -31.19 -15.06
CA THR A 701 35.56 -31.66 -16.44
C THR A 701 35.25 -30.54 -17.45
N ALA A 702 34.43 -29.56 -17.07
CA ALA A 702 34.14 -28.43 -17.95
C ALA A 702 35.40 -27.67 -18.39
N ALA A 703 36.44 -27.62 -17.57
CA ALA A 703 37.71 -26.93 -17.87
C ALA A 703 38.56 -27.68 -18.92
N THR A 704 38.36 -28.98 -19.12
CA THR A 704 39.15 -29.84 -20.01
C THR A 704 38.40 -30.23 -21.29
N LEU A 705 37.19 -29.72 -21.50
CA LEU A 705 36.40 -30.02 -22.69
C LEU A 705 37.10 -29.50 -23.98
N PRO A 706 37.20 -30.29 -25.01
CA PRO A 706 37.76 -29.85 -26.31
C PRO A 706 36.85 -28.82 -27.00
N GLY A 707 35.56 -28.83 -26.66
CA GLY A 707 34.55 -27.88 -27.16
C GLY A 707 34.34 -26.64 -26.29
N LEU A 708 35.15 -26.42 -25.24
CA LEU A 708 35.00 -25.27 -24.36
C LEU A 708 35.26 -23.94 -25.09
N ALA A 709 34.23 -23.11 -25.17
CA ALA A 709 34.32 -21.76 -25.73
C ALA A 709 33.69 -20.73 -24.78
N GLY A 710 34.00 -19.46 -24.98
CA GLY A 710 33.37 -18.34 -24.24
C GLY A 710 33.83 -18.18 -22.77
N ASN A 711 34.77 -19.02 -22.27
CA ASN A 711 35.32 -18.96 -20.91
C ASN A 711 36.36 -17.84 -20.77
N THR A 712 35.92 -16.61 -20.82
CA THR A 712 36.79 -15.42 -20.77
C THR A 712 36.11 -14.25 -20.07
N ALA A 713 36.88 -13.43 -19.34
CA ALA A 713 36.40 -12.19 -18.73
C ALA A 713 36.23 -11.04 -19.74
N ALA A 714 36.55 -11.26 -21.02
CA ALA A 714 36.38 -10.23 -22.05
C ALA A 714 34.93 -9.75 -22.10
N PRO A 715 34.69 -8.44 -22.16
CA PRO A 715 33.33 -7.90 -22.11
C PRO A 715 32.53 -8.30 -23.36
N ARG A 716 31.25 -8.58 -23.17
CA ARG A 716 30.22 -8.53 -24.19
C ARG A 716 29.47 -7.22 -23.97
N ALA A 717 29.07 -6.56 -25.04
CA ALA A 717 28.40 -5.29 -24.94
C ALA A 717 27.28 -5.19 -25.98
N SER A 718 26.20 -4.50 -25.59
CA SER A 718 25.07 -4.20 -26.46
C SER A 718 24.58 -2.79 -26.22
N VAL A 719 23.91 -2.23 -27.20
CA VAL A 719 23.14 -0.99 -27.09
C VAL A 719 21.73 -1.24 -27.61
N GLY A 720 20.78 -0.51 -27.08
CA GLY A 720 19.41 -0.73 -27.48
C GLY A 720 18.45 0.37 -27.07
N VAL A 721 17.21 0.17 -27.52
CA VAL A 721 16.05 0.98 -27.14
C VAL A 721 15.02 0.09 -26.51
N GLY A 722 14.26 0.67 -25.59
CA GLY A 722 13.22 -0.07 -24.86
C GLY A 722 11.96 0.72 -24.67
N LEU A 723 10.90 0.00 -24.39
CA LEU A 723 9.60 0.50 -23.98
C LEU A 723 9.24 -0.14 -22.66
N ALA A 724 9.14 0.64 -21.61
CA ALA A 724 8.69 0.20 -20.30
C ALA A 724 7.26 0.68 -20.06
N TRP A 725 6.38 -0.23 -19.68
CA TRP A 725 4.98 0.07 -19.45
C TRP A 725 4.51 -0.46 -18.10
N ASP A 726 4.18 0.47 -17.21
CA ASP A 726 3.53 0.15 -15.93
C ASP A 726 2.03 -0.11 -16.19
N SER A 727 1.72 -1.29 -16.74
CA SER A 727 0.36 -1.64 -17.10
C SER A 727 -0.48 -2.03 -15.88
N PRO A 728 -1.82 -1.98 -15.98
CA PRO A 728 -2.71 -2.46 -14.92
C PRO A 728 -2.55 -3.95 -14.58
N ILE A 729 -2.01 -4.74 -15.51
CA ILE A 729 -1.76 -6.18 -15.34
C ILE A 729 -0.31 -6.50 -14.90
N GLY A 730 0.51 -5.47 -14.65
CA GLY A 730 1.91 -5.59 -14.25
C GLY A 730 2.85 -4.76 -15.11
N ALA A 731 4.10 -4.64 -14.67
CA ALA A 731 5.10 -3.91 -15.44
C ALA A 731 5.60 -4.77 -16.60
N LEU A 732 5.42 -4.26 -17.80
CA LEU A 732 5.83 -4.89 -19.07
C LEU A 732 7.04 -4.15 -19.64
N ARG A 733 7.88 -4.88 -20.34
CA ARG A 733 9.02 -4.33 -21.05
C ARG A 733 9.21 -4.97 -22.40
N ALA A 734 9.51 -4.14 -23.40
CA ALA A 734 9.94 -4.55 -24.74
C ALA A 734 11.27 -3.87 -25.05
N ASP A 735 12.30 -4.64 -25.35
CA ASP A 735 13.63 -4.10 -25.67
C ASP A 735 14.08 -4.62 -27.04
N TYR A 736 14.71 -3.77 -27.81
CA TYR A 736 15.46 -4.14 -28.99
C TYR A 736 16.94 -3.74 -28.80
N ALA A 737 17.82 -4.73 -28.73
CA ALA A 737 19.22 -4.55 -28.44
C ALA A 737 20.12 -5.16 -29.50
N ILE A 738 21.13 -4.43 -29.91
CA ILE A 738 22.13 -4.86 -30.89
C ILE A 738 23.42 -5.20 -30.14
N PRO A 739 23.87 -6.46 -30.15
CA PRO A 739 25.18 -6.84 -29.62
C PRO A 739 26.31 -6.22 -30.44
N LEU A 740 27.07 -5.31 -29.81
CA LEU A 740 28.23 -4.66 -30.45
C LEU A 740 29.49 -5.48 -30.28
N VAL A 741 29.69 -6.07 -29.09
CA VAL A 741 30.83 -6.90 -28.76
C VAL A 741 30.33 -8.26 -28.31
N LYS A 742 30.64 -9.31 -29.03
CA LYS A 742 30.25 -10.69 -28.76
C LYS A 742 31.38 -11.68 -29.12
N GLN A 743 31.34 -12.85 -28.53
CA GLN A 743 32.18 -13.99 -28.87
C GLN A 743 31.45 -14.86 -29.92
N PRO A 744 32.20 -15.65 -30.74
CA PRO A 744 31.58 -16.53 -31.71
C PRO A 744 30.62 -17.59 -31.12
N SER A 745 30.83 -17.97 -29.85
CA SER A 745 30.04 -18.94 -29.11
C SER A 745 28.81 -18.33 -28.42
N ASP A 746 28.68 -17.00 -28.38
CA ASP A 746 27.55 -16.36 -27.69
C ASP A 746 26.24 -16.51 -28.49
N LYS A 747 25.13 -16.77 -27.80
CA LYS A 747 23.80 -16.82 -28.42
C LYS A 747 23.14 -15.45 -28.27
N THR A 748 22.74 -14.85 -29.39
CA THR A 748 22.14 -13.52 -29.43
C THR A 748 20.62 -13.62 -29.56
N GLN A 749 19.91 -12.66 -28.95
CA GLN A 749 18.47 -12.46 -29.03
C GLN A 749 18.18 -10.95 -29.04
N PRO A 750 18.14 -10.33 -30.24
CA PRO A 750 17.98 -8.88 -30.34
C PRO A 750 16.71 -8.33 -29.72
N PHE A 751 15.59 -9.03 -29.87
CA PHE A 751 14.29 -8.62 -29.33
C PHE A 751 13.96 -9.41 -28.07
N SER A 752 13.58 -8.70 -27.02
CA SER A 752 13.05 -9.27 -25.79
C SER A 752 11.76 -8.56 -25.39
N PHE A 753 10.79 -9.33 -24.93
CA PHE A 753 9.54 -8.87 -24.37
C PHE A 753 9.17 -9.74 -23.17
N GLY A 754 8.67 -9.11 -22.10
CA GLY A 754 8.27 -9.85 -20.92
C GLY A 754 7.81 -8.96 -19.77
N LEU A 755 7.42 -9.61 -18.67
CA LEU A 755 7.16 -8.95 -17.40
C LEU A 755 8.47 -8.48 -16.80
N MET A 756 8.54 -7.22 -16.35
CA MET A 756 9.69 -6.72 -15.61
C MET A 756 9.68 -7.31 -14.19
N PRO A 757 10.76 -7.97 -13.75
CA PRO A 757 10.93 -8.23 -12.33
C PRO A 757 11.18 -6.89 -11.59
N PHE A 758 10.40 -6.62 -10.56
CA PHE A 758 10.56 -5.45 -9.69
C PHE A 758 11.77 -5.58 -8.76
#